data_af7e74932c27fa3b29dc04793de97f26
#
_entry.id   af7e74932c27fa3b29dc04793de97f26
#
_cell.length_a   1.000
_cell.length_b   1.000
_cell.length_c   1.000
_cell.angle_alpha   90.00
_cell.angle_beta   90.00
_cell.angle_gamma   90.00
#
_symmetry.space_group_name_H-M   'P 1'
#
loop_
_entity.id
_entity.type
_entity.pdbx_description
1 polymer ?
#
loop_
_entity_poly.entity_id
_entity_poly.type
_entity_poly.pdbx_seq_one_letter_code
_entity_poly.pdbx_strand_id
1 'polypeptide(L)'
;MKIKQPIDYLFIGLGASNCLLILELEKKGLLDQKKIVIIEPHQKNKKDKTYCFWATHDEASQIIDSCFIDQSWSHVILNGKVQNLSPLSYYHVSSLTLYQNTLRIISEHQGIVLQNTVSIHESLESVWVEHIEYKPKYIFDCRPPKTEPLQKHEYFINQSFIGWQIETEFDTFDTNSFTMMDFSVPQDNATQFVYVLPFSSTSALVEVTRFGKEIMQRSEGDHLLKKYLQKMGSYHITDVEIGCIPMTNAKLPFENNPMVRNMGSRAGHVKPSTGYAFRSMAIDAQKIADQIKSGIDTITPSDYQRRKNRFAFYDRLLLHILSRTPHIGKPIFERLFDSIKATNILKFLDERTSIQDEIKIFYSLQWKPFLKAAFYDIISIDRIKKSVLIPFFITLLFLIFNGLGIGYLSNTTLFLGLLILGIPHGAVDHILENNQFNEKIRLSFIVSYLGQSSIIIIVWLISPVVALLFFLAYSIYHFAQADFTEWKITSKYTWLWGTLFFLGILLGHPQELSEILNDLSISSFTQKSGIISESLWIEIAYIALGTCLTLGVVHQIWGMCVVSFSLLLAIQLPLLQAFGIYFIFQHSLLGWNHIRQHFKVTSLELWKKAAIYSVGAYGLFLGMWFVIGDNWGSYIGTFFIFLSAISFPHIIKMDTFYAYFRQKKRPSD
;
A
#
# COMPACT_ATOMS: atom_id res chain seq x y z
N MET A 1 -29.23 13.08 -41.17
CA MET A 1 -29.06 11.60 -41.17
C MET A 1 -27.87 11.26 -40.29
N LYS A 2 -28.03 10.54 -39.17
CA LYS A 2 -26.91 10.15 -38.33
C LYS A 2 -26.18 8.98 -39.03
N ILE A 3 -24.95 9.20 -39.45
CA ILE A 3 -24.14 8.17 -40.12
C ILE A 3 -23.59 7.29 -39.04
N LYS A 4 -24.02 6.02 -38.99
CA LYS A 4 -23.45 5.00 -38.10
C LYS A 4 -22.38 4.20 -38.84
N GLN A 5 -21.13 4.25 -38.36
CA GLN A 5 -20.02 3.52 -38.97
C GLN A 5 -19.48 2.48 -38.00
N PRO A 6 -19.60 1.19 -38.28
CA PRO A 6 -18.88 0.15 -37.54
C PRO A 6 -17.39 0.22 -37.88
N ILE A 7 -16.54 0.21 -36.86
CA ILE A 7 -15.09 0.22 -36.98
C ILE A 7 -14.48 -0.81 -36.04
N ASP A 8 -13.30 -1.33 -36.39
CA ASP A 8 -12.61 -2.32 -35.56
C ASP A 8 -11.85 -1.64 -34.43
N TYR A 9 -11.04 -0.64 -34.75
CA TYR A 9 -10.18 0.05 -33.80
C TYR A 9 -10.43 1.56 -33.80
N LEU A 10 -10.62 2.13 -32.62
CA LEU A 10 -10.65 3.55 -32.36
C LEU A 10 -9.52 3.93 -31.42
N PHE A 11 -8.59 4.78 -31.89
CA PHE A 11 -7.53 5.34 -31.07
C PHE A 11 -7.84 6.79 -30.75
N ILE A 12 -7.94 7.12 -29.45
CA ILE A 12 -8.14 8.49 -28.98
C ILE A 12 -6.80 9.03 -28.48
N GLY A 13 -6.22 9.95 -29.23
CA GLY A 13 -4.86 10.43 -29.09
C GLY A 13 -3.82 9.55 -29.80
N LEU A 14 -2.76 10.18 -30.33
CA LEU A 14 -1.62 9.51 -30.95
C LEU A 14 -0.35 9.75 -30.08
N GLY A 15 -0.45 9.37 -28.80
CA GLY A 15 0.71 9.33 -27.89
C GLY A 15 1.51 8.05 -28.03
N ALA A 16 2.68 7.98 -27.35
CA ALA A 16 3.59 6.83 -27.44
C ALA A 16 2.90 5.46 -27.25
N SER A 17 1.97 5.35 -26.29
CA SER A 17 1.29 4.09 -26.01
C SER A 17 0.42 3.58 -27.14
N ASN A 18 -0.32 4.47 -27.83
CA ASN A 18 -1.11 4.10 -28.99
C ASN A 18 -0.22 3.82 -30.22
N CYS A 19 0.87 4.59 -30.40
CA CYS A 19 1.86 4.28 -31.44
C CYS A 19 2.45 2.89 -31.24
N LEU A 20 2.93 2.57 -30.03
CA LEU A 20 3.49 1.27 -29.72
C LEU A 20 2.48 0.12 -29.92
N LEU A 21 1.21 0.35 -29.58
CA LEU A 21 0.16 -0.65 -29.83
C LEU A 21 -0.07 -0.85 -31.34
N ILE A 22 -0.11 0.21 -32.13
CA ILE A 22 -0.28 0.11 -33.59
C ILE A 22 0.89 -0.65 -34.21
N LEU A 23 2.13 -0.37 -33.79
CA LEU A 23 3.31 -1.13 -34.23
C LEU A 23 3.20 -2.62 -33.91
N GLU A 24 2.76 -2.97 -32.69
CA GLU A 24 2.59 -4.36 -32.28
C GLU A 24 1.43 -5.06 -33.01
N LEU A 25 0.33 -4.35 -33.30
CA LEU A 25 -0.78 -4.87 -34.09
C LEU A 25 -0.34 -5.15 -35.52
N GLU A 26 0.42 -4.24 -36.14
CA GLU A 26 1.02 -4.42 -37.47
C GLU A 26 1.93 -5.64 -37.54
N LYS A 27 2.89 -5.73 -36.61
CA LYS A 27 3.84 -6.86 -36.50
C LYS A 27 3.15 -8.22 -36.40
N LYS A 28 1.92 -8.25 -35.85
CA LYS A 28 1.13 -9.48 -35.70
C LYS A 28 0.09 -9.69 -36.79
N GLY A 29 0.03 -8.82 -37.82
CA GLY A 29 -0.93 -8.89 -38.94
C GLY A 29 -2.38 -8.64 -38.50
N LEU A 30 -2.59 -7.85 -37.43
CA LEU A 30 -3.90 -7.62 -36.86
C LEU A 30 -4.57 -6.35 -37.39
N LEU A 31 -3.90 -5.60 -38.26
CA LEU A 31 -4.46 -4.42 -38.92
C LEU A 31 -5.03 -4.73 -40.31
N ASP A 32 -4.75 -5.92 -40.89
CA ASP A 32 -5.20 -6.32 -42.22
C ASP A 32 -6.72 -6.34 -42.31
N GLN A 33 -7.25 -5.63 -43.33
CA GLN A 33 -8.69 -5.48 -43.60
C GLN A 33 -9.49 -4.90 -42.43
N LYS A 34 -8.85 -4.18 -41.53
CA LYS A 34 -9.49 -3.54 -40.35
C LYS A 34 -9.85 -2.07 -40.66
N LYS A 35 -11.00 -1.66 -40.14
CA LYS A 35 -11.41 -0.25 -40.17
C LYS A 35 -10.83 0.45 -38.97
N ILE A 36 -9.91 1.39 -39.19
CA ILE A 36 -9.13 2.07 -38.17
C ILE A 36 -9.47 3.55 -38.19
N VAL A 37 -9.75 4.11 -37.03
CA VAL A 37 -9.94 5.55 -36.86
C VAL A 37 -9.05 6.05 -35.73
N ILE A 38 -8.31 7.13 -35.99
CA ILE A 38 -7.50 7.84 -35.00
C ILE A 38 -8.09 9.25 -34.83
N ILE A 39 -8.25 9.68 -33.59
CA ILE A 39 -8.64 11.04 -33.23
C ILE A 39 -7.43 11.70 -32.56
N GLU A 40 -6.76 12.62 -33.28
CA GLU A 40 -5.60 13.34 -32.78
C GLU A 40 -5.72 14.83 -33.20
N PRO A 41 -5.89 15.75 -32.23
CA PRO A 41 -6.13 17.16 -32.57
C PRO A 41 -4.89 17.87 -33.13
N HIS A 42 -3.68 17.35 -32.86
CA HIS A 42 -2.43 17.99 -33.26
C HIS A 42 -1.76 17.28 -34.44
N GLN A 43 -1.14 18.06 -35.32
CA GLN A 43 -0.26 17.47 -36.33
C GLN A 43 0.99 16.90 -35.66
N LYS A 44 1.24 15.59 -35.84
CA LYS A 44 2.41 14.88 -35.30
C LYS A 44 3.63 14.99 -36.25
N ASN A 45 3.99 16.22 -36.60
CA ASN A 45 5.06 16.54 -37.57
C ASN A 45 6.31 17.15 -36.91
N LYS A 46 6.39 17.19 -35.57
CA LYS A 46 7.51 17.74 -34.80
C LYS A 46 8.00 16.75 -33.77
N LYS A 47 9.27 16.89 -33.39
CA LYS A 47 9.87 16.19 -32.25
C LYS A 47 9.42 16.89 -30.97
N ASP A 48 8.24 16.50 -30.46
CA ASP A 48 7.61 17.15 -29.31
C ASP A 48 7.85 16.43 -27.98
N LYS A 49 8.44 15.21 -28.01
CA LYS A 49 8.74 14.37 -26.84
C LYS A 49 10.02 13.58 -27.03
N THR A 50 10.77 13.44 -25.95
CA THR A 50 11.93 12.58 -25.82
C THR A 50 11.57 11.35 -25.02
N TYR A 51 11.69 10.16 -25.59
CA TYR A 51 11.41 8.90 -24.92
C TYR A 51 12.71 8.17 -24.63
N CYS A 52 12.94 7.86 -23.37
CA CYS A 52 14.12 7.10 -22.95
C CYS A 52 13.72 5.87 -22.11
N PHE A 53 14.53 4.82 -22.23
CA PHE A 53 14.44 3.63 -21.40
C PHE A 53 15.82 2.95 -21.29
N TRP A 54 15.95 2.02 -20.35
CA TRP A 54 17.17 1.20 -20.22
C TRP A 54 16.81 -0.27 -20.34
N ALA A 55 17.70 -1.02 -20.95
CA ALA A 55 17.53 -2.44 -21.17
C ALA A 55 18.89 -3.09 -21.49
N THR A 56 18.96 -4.43 -21.42
CA THR A 56 20.02 -5.16 -22.15
C THR A 56 19.74 -5.08 -23.65
N HIS A 57 20.74 -5.41 -24.48
CA HIS A 57 20.57 -5.39 -25.93
C HIS A 57 19.41 -6.28 -26.39
N ASP A 58 19.32 -7.50 -25.84
CA ASP A 58 18.26 -8.46 -26.18
C ASP A 58 16.87 -7.98 -25.70
N GLU A 59 16.78 -7.36 -24.53
CA GLU A 59 15.55 -6.78 -24.04
C GLU A 59 15.11 -5.56 -24.86
N ALA A 60 16.04 -4.72 -25.33
CA ALA A 60 15.73 -3.55 -26.14
C ALA A 60 15.05 -3.93 -27.45
N SER A 61 15.56 -4.96 -28.14
CA SER A 61 14.96 -5.48 -29.38
C SER A 61 13.58 -6.09 -29.18
N GLN A 62 13.24 -6.54 -27.95
CA GLN A 62 11.91 -6.99 -27.60
C GLN A 62 10.95 -5.83 -27.27
N ILE A 63 11.49 -4.70 -26.76
CA ILE A 63 10.70 -3.52 -26.40
C ILE A 63 10.29 -2.74 -27.65
N ILE A 64 11.23 -2.52 -28.56
CA ILE A 64 11.00 -1.78 -29.81
C ILE A 64 12.05 -2.19 -30.85
N ASP A 65 11.69 -2.16 -32.14
CA ASP A 65 12.63 -2.48 -33.22
C ASP A 65 13.77 -1.43 -33.27
N SER A 66 14.97 -1.91 -33.56
CA SER A 66 16.19 -1.09 -33.56
C SER A 66 16.14 0.14 -34.47
N CYS A 67 15.34 0.10 -35.54
CA CYS A 67 15.16 1.23 -36.45
C CYS A 67 14.49 2.46 -35.80
N PHE A 68 13.86 2.32 -34.64
CA PHE A 68 13.30 3.42 -33.86
C PHE A 68 14.26 4.02 -32.83
N ILE A 69 15.40 3.37 -32.59
CA ILE A 69 16.41 3.82 -31.63
C ILE A 69 17.36 4.78 -32.34
N ASP A 70 17.32 6.04 -31.97
CA ASP A 70 18.18 7.08 -32.57
C ASP A 70 19.57 7.10 -31.92
N GLN A 71 19.67 6.81 -30.61
CA GLN A 71 20.92 6.86 -29.87
C GLN A 71 20.86 5.89 -28.68
N SER A 72 22.06 5.45 -28.26
CA SER A 72 22.22 4.65 -27.02
C SER A 72 23.51 5.01 -26.31
N TRP A 73 23.50 4.96 -24.98
CA TRP A 73 24.66 5.24 -24.15
C TRP A 73 24.96 4.05 -23.24
N SER A 74 26.25 3.67 -23.19
CA SER A 74 26.75 2.58 -22.33
C SER A 74 27.25 3.09 -20.97
N HIS A 75 27.38 4.39 -20.79
CA HIS A 75 27.84 5.03 -19.55
C HIS A 75 26.89 6.13 -19.11
N VAL A 76 26.85 6.35 -17.79
CA VAL A 76 26.09 7.43 -17.17
C VAL A 76 26.99 8.28 -16.28
N ILE A 77 26.80 9.58 -16.30
CA ILE A 77 27.44 10.53 -15.40
C ILE A 77 26.47 10.82 -14.25
N LEU A 78 26.86 10.44 -13.03
CA LEU A 78 26.14 10.68 -11.78
C LEU A 78 27.06 11.40 -10.80
N ASN A 79 26.62 12.54 -10.26
CA ASN A 79 27.44 13.38 -9.37
C ASN A 79 28.87 13.65 -9.93
N GLY A 80 28.97 13.88 -11.24
CA GLY A 80 30.23 14.10 -11.95
C GLY A 80 31.13 12.87 -12.14
N LYS A 81 30.66 11.67 -11.75
CA LYS A 81 31.38 10.40 -11.90
C LYS A 81 30.83 9.58 -13.04
N VAL A 82 31.68 9.13 -13.97
CA VAL A 82 31.29 8.21 -15.04
C VAL A 82 31.14 6.80 -14.49
N GLN A 83 30.01 6.15 -14.76
CA GLN A 83 29.74 4.75 -14.40
C GLN A 83 29.34 3.96 -15.64
N ASN A 84 29.88 2.76 -15.78
CA ASN A 84 29.50 1.82 -16.84
C ASN A 84 28.14 1.18 -16.49
N LEU A 85 27.25 1.10 -17.47
CA LEU A 85 25.93 0.51 -17.33
C LEU A 85 25.85 -0.97 -17.71
N SER A 86 26.92 -1.58 -18.25
CA SER A 86 26.91 -2.97 -18.67
C SER A 86 26.32 -3.92 -17.61
N PRO A 87 25.40 -4.83 -17.95
CA PRO A 87 24.92 -5.21 -19.30
C PRO A 87 23.80 -4.33 -19.88
N LEU A 88 23.42 -3.25 -19.19
CA LEU A 88 22.38 -2.32 -19.65
C LEU A 88 22.99 -1.25 -20.56
N SER A 89 22.13 -0.67 -21.41
CA SER A 89 22.36 0.61 -22.08
C SER A 89 21.13 1.50 -21.90
N TYR A 90 21.33 2.81 -21.99
CA TYR A 90 20.24 3.77 -21.99
C TYR A 90 19.92 4.15 -23.43
N TYR A 91 18.69 3.99 -23.86
CA TYR A 91 18.24 4.15 -25.23
C TYR A 91 17.34 5.35 -25.38
N HIS A 92 17.45 6.03 -26.52
CA HIS A 92 16.62 7.14 -26.94
C HIS A 92 15.76 6.77 -28.15
N VAL A 93 14.49 7.14 -28.10
CA VAL A 93 13.52 6.98 -29.19
C VAL A 93 12.90 8.35 -29.49
N SER A 94 13.02 8.82 -30.72
CA SER A 94 12.42 10.09 -31.16
C SER A 94 10.90 9.95 -31.31
N SER A 95 10.16 10.92 -30.76
CA SER A 95 8.70 10.97 -30.97
C SER A 95 8.36 11.13 -32.44
N LEU A 96 9.12 11.94 -33.19
CA LEU A 96 8.87 12.19 -34.61
C LEU A 96 8.98 10.87 -35.44
N THR A 97 10.05 10.10 -35.25
CA THR A 97 10.25 8.81 -35.91
C THR A 97 9.11 7.85 -35.59
N LEU A 98 8.68 7.83 -34.33
CA LEU A 98 7.56 6.99 -33.88
C LEU A 98 6.25 7.41 -34.55
N TYR A 99 5.94 8.70 -34.58
CA TYR A 99 4.72 9.22 -35.21
C TYR A 99 4.68 8.99 -36.72
N GLN A 100 5.76 9.30 -37.42
CA GLN A 100 5.85 9.13 -38.88
C GLN A 100 5.63 7.69 -39.31
N ASN A 101 6.29 6.75 -38.66
CA ASN A 101 6.11 5.33 -38.96
C ASN A 101 4.69 4.85 -38.65
N THR A 102 4.11 5.29 -37.51
CA THR A 102 2.74 4.93 -37.17
C THR A 102 1.74 5.49 -38.19
N LEU A 103 1.89 6.75 -38.57
CA LEU A 103 1.00 7.38 -39.58
C LEU A 103 1.15 6.70 -40.96
N ARG A 104 2.37 6.29 -41.35
CA ARG A 104 2.61 5.53 -42.58
C ARG A 104 1.85 4.19 -42.55
N ILE A 105 1.96 3.41 -41.49
CA ILE A 105 1.23 2.14 -41.31
C ILE A 105 -0.27 2.36 -41.42
N ILE A 106 -0.81 3.38 -40.73
CA ILE A 106 -2.24 3.69 -40.78
C ILE A 106 -2.68 4.06 -42.21
N SER A 107 -1.87 4.78 -42.96
CA SER A 107 -2.15 5.11 -44.35
C SER A 107 -2.13 3.86 -45.25
N GLU A 108 -1.19 2.95 -45.08
CA GLU A 108 -1.10 1.66 -45.82
C GLU A 108 -2.35 0.80 -45.60
N HIS A 109 -2.93 0.83 -44.42
CA HIS A 109 -4.20 0.16 -44.07
C HIS A 109 -5.45 1.02 -44.34
N GLN A 110 -5.33 2.14 -45.04
CA GLN A 110 -6.44 3.06 -45.38
C GLN A 110 -7.20 3.58 -44.14
N GLY A 111 -6.51 3.69 -43.00
CA GLY A 111 -7.06 4.23 -41.78
C GLY A 111 -7.36 5.75 -41.86
N ILE A 112 -8.32 6.20 -41.10
CA ILE A 112 -8.75 7.58 -41.08
C ILE A 112 -8.14 8.28 -39.86
N VAL A 113 -7.48 9.43 -40.08
CA VAL A 113 -6.99 10.32 -39.02
C VAL A 113 -7.84 11.58 -38.97
N LEU A 114 -8.58 11.76 -37.87
CA LEU A 114 -9.42 12.95 -37.64
C LEU A 114 -8.62 13.98 -36.85
N GLN A 115 -8.32 15.10 -37.48
CA GLN A 115 -7.59 16.23 -36.89
C GLN A 115 -8.56 17.34 -36.45
N ASN A 116 -8.11 18.16 -35.50
CA ASN A 116 -8.87 19.33 -35.02
C ASN A 116 -10.25 19.02 -34.42
N THR A 117 -10.40 17.81 -33.82
CA THR A 117 -11.66 17.39 -33.25
C THR A 117 -11.86 18.04 -31.87
N VAL A 118 -12.94 18.78 -31.71
CA VAL A 118 -13.20 19.60 -30.50
C VAL A 118 -14.03 18.87 -29.46
N SER A 119 -14.90 17.92 -29.85
CA SER A 119 -15.78 17.22 -28.90
C SER A 119 -15.88 15.73 -29.19
N ILE A 120 -15.67 14.94 -28.14
CA ILE A 120 -15.87 13.50 -28.13
C ILE A 120 -16.90 13.20 -27.05
N HIS A 121 -18.03 12.61 -27.44
CA HIS A 121 -19.05 12.14 -26.51
C HIS A 121 -19.06 10.61 -26.51
N GLU A 122 -18.78 10.02 -25.37
CA GLU A 122 -18.73 8.57 -25.19
C GLU A 122 -20.05 8.08 -24.59
N SER A 123 -20.62 7.03 -25.19
CA SER A 123 -21.70 6.23 -24.61
C SER A 123 -21.20 4.80 -24.37
N LEU A 124 -22.03 3.95 -23.77
CA LEU A 124 -21.65 2.56 -23.49
C LEU A 124 -21.33 1.74 -24.77
N GLU A 125 -21.89 2.13 -25.91
CA GLU A 125 -21.80 1.34 -27.14
C GLU A 125 -21.26 2.12 -28.36
N SER A 126 -21.06 3.42 -28.24
CA SER A 126 -20.63 4.27 -29.35
C SER A 126 -19.85 5.49 -28.92
N VAL A 127 -19.05 6.02 -29.84
CA VAL A 127 -18.30 7.26 -29.68
C VAL A 127 -18.75 8.25 -30.73
N TRP A 128 -19.16 9.42 -30.30
CA TRP A 128 -19.54 10.52 -31.17
C TRP A 128 -18.36 11.43 -31.37
N VAL A 129 -18.03 11.63 -32.63
CA VAL A 129 -17.02 12.61 -33.04
C VAL A 129 -17.73 13.60 -33.96
N GLU A 130 -17.91 14.82 -33.47
CA GLU A 130 -18.72 15.86 -34.16
C GLU A 130 -20.15 15.34 -34.42
N HIS A 131 -20.45 14.99 -35.68
CA HIS A 131 -21.79 14.56 -36.12
C HIS A 131 -21.84 13.08 -36.51
N ILE A 132 -20.71 12.35 -36.41
CA ILE A 132 -20.59 10.95 -36.83
C ILE A 132 -20.59 10.05 -35.58
N GLU A 133 -21.44 9.05 -35.62
CA GLU A 133 -21.47 7.97 -34.60
C GLU A 133 -20.63 6.80 -35.05
N TYR A 134 -19.52 6.57 -34.33
CA TYR A 134 -18.68 5.39 -34.52
C TYR A 134 -19.09 4.29 -33.53
N LYS A 135 -19.17 3.04 -34.03
CA LYS A 135 -19.36 1.84 -33.21
C LYS A 135 -18.08 1.00 -33.26
N PRO A 136 -17.09 1.28 -32.41
CA PRO A 136 -15.83 0.56 -32.38
C PRO A 136 -15.96 -0.79 -31.67
N LYS A 137 -15.21 -1.79 -32.14
CA LYS A 137 -15.02 -3.04 -31.39
C LYS A 137 -14.07 -2.80 -30.20
N TYR A 138 -13.00 -2.02 -30.40
CA TYR A 138 -12.03 -1.66 -29.37
C TYR A 138 -11.76 -0.15 -29.38
N ILE A 139 -11.67 0.42 -28.19
CA ILE A 139 -11.32 1.84 -27.96
C ILE A 139 -10.05 1.91 -27.14
N PHE A 140 -9.02 2.59 -27.63
CA PHE A 140 -7.74 2.82 -26.96
C PHE A 140 -7.57 4.32 -26.67
N ASP A 141 -7.70 4.70 -25.39
CA ASP A 141 -7.69 6.11 -24.96
C ASP A 141 -6.38 6.47 -24.27
N CYS A 142 -5.52 7.25 -24.93
CA CYS A 142 -4.27 7.75 -24.37
C CYS A 142 -4.30 9.25 -24.02
N ARG A 143 -5.47 9.87 -23.93
CA ARG A 143 -5.59 11.24 -23.42
C ARG A 143 -4.99 11.39 -22.04
N PRO A 144 -4.58 12.59 -21.62
CA PRO A 144 -4.14 12.81 -20.24
C PRO A 144 -5.18 12.30 -19.21
N PRO A 145 -4.75 11.74 -18.07
CA PRO A 145 -5.68 11.26 -17.07
C PRO A 145 -6.52 12.39 -16.50
N LYS A 146 -7.80 12.13 -16.23
CA LYS A 146 -8.64 13.04 -15.45
C LYS A 146 -8.16 12.99 -14.00
N THR A 147 -7.88 14.12 -13.39
CA THR A 147 -7.51 14.22 -11.98
C THR A 147 -8.77 14.37 -11.14
N GLU A 148 -8.99 13.43 -10.21
CA GLU A 148 -9.99 13.59 -9.15
C GLU A 148 -9.37 14.28 -7.93
N PRO A 149 -10.19 14.83 -7.00
CA PRO A 149 -9.68 15.36 -5.74
C PRO A 149 -8.86 14.32 -4.99
N LEU A 150 -7.64 14.68 -4.63
CA LEU A 150 -6.70 13.79 -3.95
C LEU A 150 -7.24 13.34 -2.60
N GLN A 151 -7.16 12.05 -2.32
CA GLN A 151 -7.41 11.50 -1.00
C GLN A 151 -6.25 11.83 -0.05
N LYS A 152 -6.46 11.62 1.25
CA LYS A 152 -5.54 12.05 2.31
C LYS A 152 -4.08 11.54 2.19
N HIS A 153 -3.88 10.40 1.54
CA HIS A 153 -2.58 9.74 1.33
C HIS A 153 -2.15 9.70 -0.14
N GLU A 154 -2.82 10.45 -0.97
CA GLU A 154 -2.48 10.62 -2.37
C GLU A 154 -1.70 11.91 -2.57
N TYR A 155 -0.68 11.81 -3.40
CA TYR A 155 0.21 12.90 -3.75
C TYR A 155 0.17 13.11 -5.24
N PHE A 156 0.24 14.35 -5.63
CA PHE A 156 0.42 14.77 -7.01
C PHE A 156 1.48 15.85 -7.05
N ILE A 157 2.54 15.60 -7.80
CA ILE A 157 3.55 16.59 -8.14
C ILE A 157 3.80 16.55 -9.64
N ASN A 158 4.29 17.66 -10.17
CA ASN A 158 4.66 17.78 -11.56
C ASN A 158 6.16 17.53 -11.73
N GLN A 159 6.51 16.71 -12.73
CA GLN A 159 7.83 16.72 -13.33
C GLN A 159 7.74 17.64 -14.54
N SER A 160 8.02 18.92 -14.34
CA SER A 160 8.04 19.91 -15.42
C SER A 160 9.44 20.11 -15.92
N PHE A 161 9.60 20.23 -17.22
CA PHE A 161 10.92 20.34 -17.83
C PHE A 161 10.93 21.28 -19.05
N ILE A 162 12.11 21.86 -19.29
CA ILE A 162 12.42 22.65 -20.46
C ILE A 162 13.78 22.17 -20.97
N GLY A 163 13.80 21.70 -22.21
CA GLY A 163 14.96 21.16 -22.88
C GLY A 163 15.33 21.99 -24.11
N TRP A 164 16.61 22.24 -24.28
CA TRP A 164 17.18 22.84 -25.48
C TRP A 164 17.99 21.80 -26.24
N GLN A 165 17.66 21.57 -27.50
CA GLN A 165 18.56 20.93 -28.41
C GLN A 165 19.59 21.97 -28.82
N ILE A 166 20.86 21.71 -28.54
CA ILE A 166 21.95 22.65 -28.81
C ILE A 166 23.01 22.05 -29.72
N GLU A 167 23.70 22.91 -30.46
CA GLU A 167 24.89 22.60 -31.22
C GLU A 167 26.02 23.54 -30.77
N THR A 168 27.19 22.98 -30.49
CA THR A 168 28.41 23.68 -30.07
C THR A 168 29.40 23.79 -31.25
N GLU A 169 30.26 24.82 -31.23
CA GLU A 169 31.27 25.03 -32.28
C GLU A 169 32.37 23.97 -32.23
N PHE A 170 32.65 23.39 -31.07
CA PHE A 170 33.72 22.44 -30.85
C PHE A 170 33.18 21.16 -30.21
N ASP A 171 33.95 20.07 -30.32
CA ASP A 171 33.68 18.81 -29.66
C ASP A 171 33.60 19.02 -28.13
N THR A 172 32.39 18.91 -27.61
CA THR A 172 32.06 19.22 -26.21
C THR A 172 31.51 18.02 -25.48
N PHE A 173 30.88 17.07 -26.18
CA PHE A 173 30.14 15.97 -25.59
C PHE A 173 30.81 14.62 -25.85
N ASP A 174 30.77 13.74 -24.82
CA ASP A 174 31.07 12.33 -24.99
C ASP A 174 29.86 11.58 -25.45
N THR A 175 29.91 11.04 -26.67
CA THR A 175 28.79 10.32 -27.29
C THR A 175 28.46 8.97 -26.65
N ASN A 176 29.33 8.44 -25.78
CA ASN A 176 29.16 7.18 -25.06
C ASN A 176 28.48 7.36 -23.69
N SER A 177 28.45 8.59 -23.18
CA SER A 177 27.97 8.91 -21.84
C SER A 177 26.84 9.92 -21.88
N PHE A 178 25.81 9.73 -21.02
CA PHE A 178 24.82 10.76 -20.77
C PHE A 178 24.85 11.20 -19.31
N THR A 179 24.42 12.44 -19.03
CA THR A 179 24.29 12.94 -17.66
C THR A 179 22.88 12.74 -17.15
N MET A 180 22.76 12.09 -16.01
CA MET A 180 21.48 11.84 -15.35
C MET A 180 21.42 12.63 -14.05
N MET A 181 20.46 13.57 -13.94
CA MET A 181 20.15 14.31 -12.72
C MET A 181 21.36 15.09 -12.14
N ASP A 182 21.96 15.99 -12.91
CA ASP A 182 22.98 16.91 -12.42
C ASP A 182 22.35 18.01 -11.53
N PHE A 183 22.64 17.98 -10.23
CA PHE A 183 22.10 18.90 -9.23
C PHE A 183 22.94 20.19 -9.07
N SER A 184 23.80 20.54 -10.01
CA SER A 184 24.61 21.76 -9.96
C SER A 184 23.82 23.06 -10.14
N VAL A 185 22.53 22.96 -10.51
CA VAL A 185 21.60 24.10 -10.60
C VAL A 185 21.04 24.52 -9.23
N PRO A 186 20.65 25.79 -9.04
CA PRO A 186 19.95 26.25 -7.84
C PRO A 186 18.71 25.37 -7.54
N GLN A 187 18.39 25.18 -6.27
CA GLN A 187 17.27 24.30 -5.88
C GLN A 187 15.97 25.07 -5.56
N ASP A 188 16.02 26.32 -5.17
CA ASP A 188 14.91 27.26 -4.96
C ASP A 188 13.67 26.63 -4.29
N ASN A 189 13.88 25.89 -3.19
CA ASN A 189 12.88 25.08 -2.48
C ASN A 189 12.18 24.00 -3.32
N ALA A 190 12.78 23.60 -4.44
CA ALA A 190 12.34 22.48 -5.28
C ALA A 190 13.41 21.39 -5.34
N THR A 191 13.15 20.30 -6.03
CA THR A 191 14.18 19.35 -6.47
C THR A 191 14.39 19.58 -7.95
N GLN A 192 15.52 20.21 -8.32
CA GLN A 192 15.84 20.60 -9.70
C GLN A 192 17.18 20.00 -10.12
N PHE A 193 17.23 19.57 -11.38
CA PHE A 193 18.43 18.96 -11.95
C PHE A 193 18.44 19.08 -13.46
N VAL A 194 19.59 18.77 -14.07
CA VAL A 194 19.78 18.82 -15.51
C VAL A 194 20.07 17.42 -16.06
N TYR A 195 19.43 17.07 -17.17
CA TYR A 195 19.84 15.97 -18.04
C TYR A 195 20.67 16.52 -19.20
N VAL A 196 21.70 15.74 -19.63
CA VAL A 196 22.42 16.01 -20.89
C VAL A 196 22.47 14.72 -21.68
N LEU A 197 21.87 14.73 -22.86
CA LEU A 197 21.79 13.59 -23.79
C LEU A 197 22.55 13.94 -25.08
N PRO A 198 23.81 13.54 -25.23
CA PRO A 198 24.63 13.78 -26.41
C PRO A 198 24.18 12.92 -27.61
N PHE A 199 23.91 13.55 -28.74
CA PHE A 199 23.62 12.85 -30.01
C PHE A 199 24.83 12.82 -30.94
N SER A 200 25.76 13.78 -30.77
CA SER A 200 27.09 13.80 -31.40
C SER A 200 28.09 14.48 -30.47
N SER A 201 29.37 14.58 -30.88
CA SER A 201 30.38 15.34 -30.12
C SER A 201 30.05 16.82 -30.00
N THR A 202 29.21 17.37 -30.88
CA THR A 202 28.80 18.78 -30.91
C THR A 202 27.33 19.01 -30.64
N SER A 203 26.49 17.99 -30.59
CA SER A 203 25.02 18.16 -30.43
C SER A 203 24.51 17.39 -29.23
N ALA A 204 23.69 18.04 -28.39
CA ALA A 204 23.02 17.42 -27.24
C ALA A 204 21.67 18.07 -26.93
N LEU A 205 20.77 17.28 -26.32
CA LEU A 205 19.63 17.81 -25.58
C LEU A 205 20.11 18.12 -24.17
N VAL A 206 19.94 19.36 -23.72
CA VAL A 206 20.18 19.79 -22.36
C VAL A 206 18.84 20.22 -21.75
N GLU A 207 18.40 19.49 -20.75
CA GLU A 207 17.06 19.65 -20.17
C GLU A 207 17.14 19.94 -18.68
N VAL A 208 16.57 21.06 -18.23
CA VAL A 208 16.32 21.33 -16.83
C VAL A 208 14.95 20.79 -16.42
N THR A 209 14.95 19.97 -15.37
CA THR A 209 13.76 19.32 -14.83
C THR A 209 13.53 19.72 -13.37
N ARG A 210 12.28 19.94 -13.00
CA ARG A 210 11.83 20.25 -11.64
C ARG A 210 10.77 19.25 -11.18
N PHE A 211 10.95 18.68 -9.99
CA PHE A 211 9.91 17.99 -9.24
C PHE A 211 9.28 18.96 -8.25
N GLY A 212 7.98 19.23 -8.43
CA GLY A 212 7.30 20.19 -7.56
C GLY A 212 5.79 20.28 -7.84
N LYS A 213 5.09 21.01 -6.98
CA LYS A 213 3.64 21.26 -7.17
C LYS A 213 3.38 22.23 -8.31
N GLU A 214 4.23 23.21 -8.45
CA GLU A 214 4.13 24.24 -9.47
C GLU A 214 4.91 23.82 -10.71
N ILE A 215 4.33 24.12 -11.88
CA ILE A 215 4.97 23.86 -13.16
C ILE A 215 6.00 24.97 -13.41
N MET A 216 7.22 24.58 -13.80
CA MET A 216 8.29 25.52 -14.17
C MET A 216 7.83 26.40 -15.35
N GLN A 217 7.96 27.72 -15.19
CA GLN A 217 7.69 28.66 -16.24
C GLN A 217 8.84 28.65 -17.27
N ARG A 218 8.52 28.87 -18.55
CA ARG A 218 9.51 28.88 -19.63
C ARG A 218 10.68 29.83 -19.36
N SER A 219 10.40 31.06 -18.95
CA SER A 219 11.42 32.06 -18.65
C SER A 219 12.38 31.66 -17.55
N GLU A 220 11.88 30.93 -16.55
CA GLU A 220 12.68 30.41 -15.44
C GLU A 220 13.61 29.29 -15.92
N GLY A 221 13.09 28.29 -16.66
CA GLY A 221 13.90 27.22 -17.22
C GLY A 221 14.95 27.72 -18.22
N ASP A 222 14.57 28.66 -19.09
CA ASP A 222 15.50 29.32 -20.02
C ASP A 222 16.64 30.03 -19.27
N HIS A 223 16.36 30.67 -18.13
CA HIS A 223 17.38 31.29 -17.29
C HIS A 223 18.33 30.26 -16.67
N LEU A 224 17.79 29.15 -16.14
CA LEU A 224 18.59 28.08 -15.55
C LEU A 224 19.48 27.41 -16.60
N LEU A 225 18.96 27.13 -17.79
CA LEU A 225 19.71 26.53 -18.90
C LEU A 225 20.85 27.47 -19.39
N LYS A 226 20.56 28.76 -19.58
CA LYS A 226 21.60 29.75 -19.94
C LYS A 226 22.75 29.74 -18.93
N LYS A 227 22.42 29.75 -17.63
CA LYS A 227 23.42 29.72 -16.56
C LYS A 227 24.22 28.40 -16.55
N TYR A 228 23.55 27.27 -16.75
CA TYR A 228 24.19 25.97 -16.80
C TYR A 228 25.18 25.86 -17.97
N LEU A 229 24.77 26.34 -19.15
CA LEU A 229 25.53 26.26 -20.40
C LEU A 229 26.69 27.28 -20.50
N GLN A 230 26.75 28.29 -19.61
CA GLN A 230 27.84 29.29 -19.65
C GLN A 230 29.24 28.67 -19.66
N LYS A 231 29.39 27.47 -19.12
CA LYS A 231 30.68 26.76 -19.05
C LYS A 231 31.04 25.99 -20.34
N MET A 232 30.10 25.87 -21.28
CA MET A 232 30.26 25.04 -22.49
C MET A 232 30.70 25.80 -23.72
N GLY A 233 30.97 27.13 -23.60
CA GLY A 233 31.40 27.96 -24.72
C GLY A 233 30.23 28.43 -25.59
N SER A 234 30.51 28.69 -26.88
CA SER A 234 29.51 29.13 -27.86
C SER A 234 28.59 27.97 -28.26
N TYR A 235 27.30 28.19 -28.26
CA TYR A 235 26.31 27.24 -28.73
C TYR A 235 25.16 27.99 -29.42
N HIS A 236 24.43 27.30 -30.29
CA HIS A 236 23.15 27.74 -30.79
C HIS A 236 22.04 26.72 -30.48
N ILE A 237 20.81 27.22 -30.28
CA ILE A 237 19.65 26.41 -29.96
C ILE A 237 18.96 26.06 -31.28
N THR A 238 18.83 24.75 -31.56
CA THR A 238 18.19 24.24 -32.77
C THR A 238 16.73 23.89 -32.57
N ASP A 239 16.35 23.45 -31.36
CA ASP A 239 14.98 23.10 -30.99
C ASP A 239 14.72 23.28 -29.49
N VAL A 240 13.45 23.38 -29.10
CA VAL A 240 13.03 23.54 -27.70
C VAL A 240 11.91 22.58 -27.38
N GLU A 241 12.14 21.72 -26.37
CA GLU A 241 11.15 20.84 -25.82
C GLU A 241 10.62 21.38 -24.48
N ILE A 242 9.27 21.36 -24.30
CA ILE A 242 8.63 21.73 -23.05
C ILE A 242 7.62 20.66 -22.69
N GLY A 243 7.65 20.20 -21.44
CA GLY A 243 6.73 19.18 -21.01
C GLY A 243 6.44 19.17 -19.52
N CYS A 244 5.43 18.40 -19.18
CA CYS A 244 5.05 18.15 -17.81
C CYS A 244 4.51 16.72 -17.69
N ILE A 245 5.12 15.93 -16.81
CA ILE A 245 4.72 14.55 -16.53
C ILE A 245 4.08 14.52 -15.14
N PRO A 246 2.83 14.02 -15.01
CA PRO A 246 2.19 13.87 -13.71
C PRO A 246 2.85 12.74 -12.92
N MET A 247 3.40 13.05 -11.75
CA MET A 247 3.92 12.08 -10.79
C MET A 247 2.91 11.93 -9.65
N THR A 248 2.19 10.81 -9.63
CA THR A 248 1.11 10.61 -8.67
C THR A 248 0.95 9.14 -8.30
N ASN A 249 0.55 8.90 -7.05
CA ASN A 249 0.08 7.61 -6.57
C ASN A 249 -1.45 7.57 -6.44
N ALA A 250 -2.15 8.62 -6.87
CA ALA A 250 -3.61 8.65 -6.87
C ALA A 250 -4.18 7.55 -7.76
N LYS A 251 -5.31 7.01 -7.36
CA LYS A 251 -6.05 6.08 -8.19
C LYS A 251 -6.61 6.85 -9.37
N LEU A 252 -6.22 6.42 -10.56
CA LEU A 252 -6.81 6.95 -11.78
C LEU A 252 -8.22 6.36 -11.95
N PRO A 253 -9.21 7.17 -12.37
CA PRO A 253 -10.57 6.68 -12.54
C PRO A 253 -10.61 5.55 -13.58
N PHE A 254 -11.27 4.45 -13.22
CA PHE A 254 -11.59 3.38 -14.15
C PHE A 254 -12.72 3.85 -15.06
N GLU A 255 -12.57 3.68 -16.36
CA GLU A 255 -13.71 3.80 -17.27
C GLU A 255 -14.66 2.62 -16.98
N ASN A 256 -15.92 2.94 -16.66
CA ASN A 256 -16.96 1.93 -16.45
C ASN A 256 -17.41 1.26 -17.75
N ASN A 257 -16.83 1.67 -18.89
CA ASN A 257 -17.14 1.12 -20.20
C ASN A 257 -16.14 -0.01 -20.53
N PRO A 258 -16.59 -1.29 -20.62
CA PRO A 258 -15.71 -2.43 -20.91
C PRO A 258 -15.06 -2.37 -22.29
N MET A 259 -15.58 -1.55 -23.21
CA MET A 259 -15.00 -1.36 -24.55
C MET A 259 -13.81 -0.40 -24.53
N VAL A 260 -13.64 0.43 -23.50
CA VAL A 260 -12.58 1.45 -23.43
C VAL A 260 -11.39 0.91 -22.66
N ARG A 261 -10.25 0.87 -23.33
CA ARG A 261 -8.95 0.58 -22.74
C ARG A 261 -8.17 1.88 -22.56
N ASN A 262 -7.97 2.29 -21.30
CA ASN A 262 -7.05 3.37 -20.98
C ASN A 262 -5.61 2.99 -21.35
N MET A 263 -4.84 3.91 -21.92
CA MET A 263 -3.49 3.72 -22.42
C MET A 263 -2.53 4.73 -21.80
N GLY A 264 -1.26 4.37 -21.72
CA GLY A 264 -0.19 5.29 -21.34
C GLY A 264 -0.36 5.89 -19.93
N SER A 265 -0.21 7.21 -19.81
CA SER A 265 -0.38 7.91 -18.52
C SER A 265 -1.77 7.74 -17.93
N ARG A 266 -2.80 7.67 -18.78
CA ARG A 266 -4.19 7.43 -18.38
C ARG A 266 -4.39 6.03 -17.76
N ALA A 267 -3.60 5.05 -18.20
CA ALA A 267 -3.56 3.70 -17.62
C ALA A 267 -2.64 3.57 -16.39
N GLY A 268 -1.98 4.65 -15.97
CA GLY A 268 -1.06 4.66 -14.83
C GLY A 268 0.33 4.10 -15.13
N HIS A 269 0.76 4.04 -16.40
CA HIS A 269 2.08 3.54 -16.78
C HIS A 269 3.25 4.46 -16.40
N VAL A 270 2.98 5.70 -16.02
CA VAL A 270 3.99 6.62 -15.47
C VAL A 270 4.38 6.15 -14.06
N LYS A 271 5.67 5.86 -13.86
CA LYS A 271 6.16 5.53 -12.52
C LYS A 271 6.08 6.76 -11.60
N PRO A 272 5.35 6.69 -10.47
CA PRO A 272 5.06 7.86 -9.65
C PRO A 272 6.28 8.60 -9.11
N SER A 273 7.38 7.89 -8.85
CA SER A 273 8.60 8.46 -8.26
C SER A 273 9.63 8.99 -9.27
N THR A 274 9.45 8.69 -10.58
CA THR A 274 10.51 8.99 -11.58
C THR A 274 10.00 9.54 -12.91
N GLY A 275 8.70 9.39 -13.22
CA GLY A 275 8.13 9.81 -14.49
C GLY A 275 8.38 8.86 -15.67
N TYR A 276 9.24 7.84 -15.54
CA TYR A 276 9.50 6.89 -16.63
C TYR A 276 8.27 6.04 -16.95
N ALA A 277 8.00 5.84 -18.24
CA ALA A 277 6.80 5.17 -18.72
C ALA A 277 6.99 4.30 -19.98
N PHE A 278 7.97 4.62 -20.84
CA PHE A 278 8.09 4.06 -22.18
C PHE A 278 8.14 2.53 -22.20
N ARG A 279 9.03 1.94 -21.39
CA ARG A 279 9.16 0.48 -21.28
C ARG A 279 7.85 -0.20 -20.87
N SER A 280 7.15 0.35 -19.88
CA SER A 280 5.88 -0.21 -19.39
C SER A 280 4.76 -0.09 -20.43
N MET A 281 4.74 1.00 -21.20
CA MET A 281 3.82 1.19 -22.31
C MET A 281 4.05 0.17 -23.42
N ALA A 282 5.32 -0.13 -23.78
CA ALA A 282 5.67 -1.11 -24.78
C ALA A 282 5.23 -2.54 -24.36
N ILE A 283 5.51 -2.93 -23.13
CA ILE A 283 5.10 -4.23 -22.59
C ILE A 283 3.56 -4.36 -22.56
N ASP A 284 2.84 -3.30 -22.22
CA ASP A 284 1.37 -3.30 -22.24
C ASP A 284 0.82 -3.44 -23.67
N ALA A 285 1.42 -2.73 -24.64
CA ALA A 285 1.06 -2.82 -26.05
C ALA A 285 1.20 -4.25 -26.58
N GLN A 286 2.30 -4.93 -26.25
CA GLN A 286 2.52 -6.33 -26.63
C GLN A 286 1.44 -7.25 -26.04
N LYS A 287 1.13 -7.12 -24.76
CA LYS A 287 0.08 -7.90 -24.08
C LYS A 287 -1.31 -7.66 -24.69
N ILE A 288 -1.65 -6.43 -24.99
CA ILE A 288 -2.93 -6.08 -25.64
C ILE A 288 -3.00 -6.74 -27.03
N ALA A 289 -1.95 -6.63 -27.84
CA ALA A 289 -1.90 -7.24 -29.15
C ALA A 289 -2.01 -8.79 -29.08
N ASP A 290 -1.41 -9.43 -28.05
CA ASP A 290 -1.55 -10.87 -27.82
C ASP A 290 -2.97 -11.26 -27.40
N GLN A 291 -3.64 -10.46 -26.57
CA GLN A 291 -5.04 -10.69 -26.20
C GLN A 291 -5.97 -10.60 -27.41
N ILE A 292 -5.76 -9.58 -28.26
CA ILE A 292 -6.54 -9.42 -29.50
C ILE A 292 -6.30 -10.59 -30.44
N LYS A 293 -5.04 -11.04 -30.61
CA LYS A 293 -4.68 -12.20 -31.43
C LYS A 293 -5.35 -13.49 -30.94
N SER A 294 -5.49 -13.62 -29.63
CA SER A 294 -6.16 -14.77 -29.00
C SER A 294 -7.70 -14.70 -29.05
N GLY A 295 -8.29 -13.69 -29.68
CA GLY A 295 -9.75 -13.53 -29.81
C GLY A 295 -10.45 -13.12 -28.52
N ILE A 296 -9.75 -12.55 -27.57
CA ILE A 296 -10.34 -12.08 -26.30
C ILE A 296 -11.05 -10.75 -26.55
N ASP A 297 -12.39 -10.74 -26.44
CA ASP A 297 -13.20 -9.56 -26.71
C ASP A 297 -13.09 -8.48 -25.63
N THR A 298 -12.85 -8.88 -24.38
CA THR A 298 -12.63 -7.96 -23.25
C THR A 298 -11.16 -7.87 -22.91
N ILE A 299 -10.51 -6.76 -23.24
CA ILE A 299 -9.12 -6.53 -22.90
C ILE A 299 -9.03 -6.23 -21.39
N THR A 300 -8.41 -7.16 -20.65
CA THR A 300 -8.24 -6.99 -19.21
C THR A 300 -7.32 -5.80 -18.91
N PRO A 301 -7.56 -5.07 -17.78
CA PRO A 301 -6.64 -4.04 -17.32
C PRO A 301 -5.23 -4.60 -17.14
N SER A 302 -4.23 -3.79 -17.48
CA SER A 302 -2.82 -4.19 -17.35
C SER A 302 -2.49 -4.61 -15.91
N ASP A 303 -1.74 -5.69 -15.74
CA ASP A 303 -1.16 -6.10 -14.46
C ASP A 303 -0.21 -5.03 -13.88
N TYR A 304 0.17 -4.04 -14.68
CA TYR A 304 0.97 -2.91 -14.24
C TYR A 304 0.25 -2.08 -13.16
N GLN A 305 -1.08 -2.03 -13.16
CA GLN A 305 -1.85 -1.44 -12.06
C GLN A 305 -1.78 -2.25 -10.76
N ARG A 306 -1.39 -3.53 -10.83
CA ARG A 306 -1.10 -4.40 -9.69
C ARG A 306 0.39 -4.39 -9.35
N ARG A 307 0.98 -3.20 -9.23
CA ARG A 307 2.38 -3.08 -8.79
C ARG A 307 2.62 -3.89 -7.53
N LYS A 308 3.84 -4.45 -7.42
CA LYS A 308 4.27 -5.05 -6.17
C LYS A 308 4.07 -4.03 -5.07
N ASN A 309 3.26 -4.36 -4.09
CA ASN A 309 2.80 -3.43 -3.04
C ASN A 309 3.95 -2.68 -2.35
N ARG A 310 5.17 -3.29 -2.27
CA ARG A 310 6.34 -2.66 -1.67
C ARG A 310 6.87 -1.47 -2.49
N PHE A 311 6.92 -1.57 -3.83
CA PHE A 311 7.36 -0.45 -4.68
C PHE A 311 6.34 0.70 -4.69
N ALA A 312 5.04 0.38 -4.67
CA ALA A 312 4.01 1.38 -4.49
C ALA A 312 4.13 2.11 -3.14
N PHE A 313 4.58 1.41 -2.09
CA PHE A 313 4.89 2.03 -0.80
C PHE A 313 6.12 2.95 -0.89
N TYR A 314 7.21 2.51 -1.53
CA TYR A 314 8.41 3.33 -1.72
C TYR A 314 8.13 4.59 -2.53
N ASP A 315 7.37 4.46 -3.61
CA ASP A 315 6.92 5.60 -4.43
C ASP A 315 6.13 6.62 -3.59
N ARG A 316 5.20 6.16 -2.73
CA ARG A 316 4.45 7.05 -1.83
C ARG A 316 5.35 7.80 -0.85
N LEU A 317 6.34 7.12 -0.26
CA LEU A 317 7.27 7.75 0.67
C LEU A 317 8.06 8.86 -0.02
N LEU A 318 8.60 8.59 -1.22
CA LEU A 318 9.35 9.59 -1.97
C LEU A 318 8.45 10.76 -2.41
N LEU A 319 7.25 10.48 -2.93
CA LEU A 319 6.28 11.53 -3.29
C LEU A 319 5.87 12.37 -2.08
N HIS A 320 5.68 11.76 -0.90
CA HIS A 320 5.44 12.51 0.34
C HIS A 320 6.58 13.48 0.63
N ILE A 321 7.83 13.02 0.57
CA ILE A 321 9.01 13.83 0.84
C ILE A 321 9.10 14.98 -0.18
N LEU A 322 9.04 14.68 -1.48
CA LEU A 322 9.16 15.67 -2.55
C LEU A 322 8.02 16.70 -2.52
N SER A 323 6.81 16.31 -2.10
CA SER A 323 5.66 17.21 -2.01
C SER A 323 5.66 18.12 -0.79
N ARG A 324 6.27 17.67 0.34
CA ARG A 324 6.26 18.38 1.63
C ARG A 324 7.56 19.10 1.96
N THR A 325 8.68 18.52 1.53
CA THR A 325 10.04 18.99 1.81
C THR A 325 10.91 18.84 0.56
N PRO A 326 10.58 19.54 -0.55
CA PRO A 326 11.23 19.32 -1.84
C PRO A 326 12.74 19.60 -1.83
N HIS A 327 13.24 20.50 -0.98
CA HIS A 327 14.66 20.79 -0.82
C HIS A 327 15.51 19.59 -0.34
N ILE A 328 14.88 18.54 0.21
CA ILE A 328 15.56 17.32 0.64
C ILE A 328 15.80 16.36 -0.54
N GLY A 329 15.17 16.55 -1.70
CA GLY A 329 15.32 15.66 -2.85
C GLY A 329 16.78 15.58 -3.34
N LYS A 330 17.45 16.72 -3.55
CA LYS A 330 18.86 16.75 -3.95
C LYS A 330 19.76 15.88 -3.04
N PRO A 331 19.85 16.08 -1.71
CA PRO A 331 20.71 15.25 -0.86
C PRO A 331 20.32 13.77 -0.81
N ILE A 332 19.04 13.42 -1.05
CA ILE A 332 18.63 12.02 -1.16
C ILE A 332 19.21 11.38 -2.42
N PHE A 333 19.06 12.02 -3.58
CA PHE A 333 19.52 11.47 -4.84
C PHE A 333 21.06 11.47 -4.94
N GLU A 334 21.75 12.56 -4.53
CA GLU A 334 23.20 12.61 -4.51
C GLU A 334 23.78 11.47 -3.66
N ARG A 335 23.24 11.24 -2.46
CA ARG A 335 23.70 10.15 -1.61
C ARG A 335 23.42 8.77 -2.21
N LEU A 336 22.29 8.58 -2.87
CA LEU A 336 21.96 7.35 -3.60
C LEU A 336 22.99 7.09 -4.69
N PHE A 337 23.32 8.10 -5.49
CA PHE A 337 24.23 8.02 -6.62
C PHE A 337 25.69 7.79 -6.20
N ASP A 338 26.08 8.31 -5.04
CA ASP A 338 27.43 8.07 -4.48
C ASP A 338 27.60 6.67 -3.88
N SER A 339 26.52 6.08 -3.38
CA SER A 339 26.58 4.84 -2.59
C SER A 339 26.23 3.59 -3.38
N ILE A 340 25.41 3.70 -4.43
CA ILE A 340 24.84 2.56 -5.16
C ILE A 340 25.25 2.65 -6.63
N LYS A 341 25.64 1.51 -7.21
CA LYS A 341 25.97 1.42 -8.63
C LYS A 341 24.77 1.77 -9.50
N ALA A 342 24.98 2.50 -10.58
CA ALA A 342 23.95 2.94 -11.52
C ALA A 342 23.06 1.77 -12.02
N THR A 343 23.66 0.62 -12.33
CA THR A 343 22.92 -0.57 -12.77
C THR A 343 21.90 -1.07 -11.74
N ASN A 344 22.23 -1.00 -10.44
CA ASN A 344 21.32 -1.39 -9.36
C ASN A 344 20.22 -0.35 -9.15
N ILE A 345 20.54 0.94 -9.32
CA ILE A 345 19.54 2.01 -9.29
C ILE A 345 18.54 1.81 -10.42
N LEU A 346 18.98 1.59 -11.65
CA LEU A 346 18.10 1.35 -12.79
C LEU A 346 17.23 0.09 -12.62
N LYS A 347 17.78 -1.00 -12.06
CA LYS A 347 16.99 -2.20 -11.70
C LYS A 347 15.95 -1.89 -10.63
N PHE A 348 16.27 -1.04 -9.65
CA PHE A 348 15.32 -0.62 -8.62
C PHE A 348 14.18 0.22 -9.20
N LEU A 349 14.49 1.13 -10.12
CA LEU A 349 13.51 1.94 -10.82
C LEU A 349 12.57 1.09 -11.70
N ASP A 350 13.06 -0.05 -12.23
CA ASP A 350 12.27 -1.03 -12.97
C ASP A 350 11.53 -2.06 -12.08
N GLU A 351 11.60 -1.91 -10.73
CA GLU A 351 10.96 -2.84 -9.78
C GLU A 351 11.48 -4.29 -9.86
N ARG A 352 12.75 -4.46 -10.29
CA ARG A 352 13.40 -5.76 -10.58
C ARG A 352 14.43 -6.16 -9.52
N THR A 353 14.59 -5.39 -8.44
CA THR A 353 15.52 -5.68 -7.36
C THR A 353 15.00 -6.76 -6.41
N SER A 354 15.92 -7.45 -5.76
CA SER A 354 15.64 -8.32 -4.62
C SER A 354 15.46 -7.51 -3.34
N ILE A 355 14.86 -8.10 -2.30
CA ILE A 355 14.73 -7.46 -0.98
C ILE A 355 16.12 -7.12 -0.40
N GLN A 356 17.12 -7.98 -0.64
CA GLN A 356 18.51 -7.74 -0.18
C GLN A 356 19.12 -6.49 -0.84
N ASP A 357 18.90 -6.27 -2.13
CA ASP A 357 19.35 -5.07 -2.83
C ASP A 357 18.62 -3.83 -2.32
N GLU A 358 17.31 -3.94 -2.08
CA GLU A 358 16.49 -2.86 -1.53
C GLU A 358 16.96 -2.45 -0.13
N ILE A 359 17.31 -3.40 0.74
CA ILE A 359 17.90 -3.11 2.05
C ILE A 359 19.19 -2.32 1.92
N LYS A 360 20.11 -2.70 0.98
CA LYS A 360 21.33 -1.96 0.73
C LYS A 360 21.06 -0.53 0.26
N ILE A 361 20.08 -0.36 -0.63
CA ILE A 361 19.65 0.96 -1.10
C ILE A 361 19.14 1.81 0.07
N PHE A 362 18.22 1.28 0.90
CA PHE A 362 17.67 2.03 2.03
C PHE A 362 18.70 2.33 3.11
N TYR A 363 19.65 1.43 3.36
CA TYR A 363 20.74 1.69 4.29
C TYR A 363 21.64 2.85 3.83
N SER A 364 21.80 3.04 2.51
CA SER A 364 22.56 4.14 1.95
C SER A 364 21.86 5.50 2.07
N LEU A 365 20.54 5.53 2.21
CA LEU A 365 19.76 6.76 2.24
C LEU A 365 19.75 7.45 3.62
N GLN A 366 19.32 8.69 3.65
CA GLN A 366 19.00 9.40 4.89
C GLN A 366 17.68 8.86 5.47
N TRP A 367 17.76 7.97 6.44
CA TRP A 367 16.58 7.25 6.99
C TRP A 367 15.54 8.15 7.67
N LYS A 368 15.93 9.28 8.30
CA LYS A 368 15.02 10.18 9.05
C LYS A 368 13.83 10.71 8.23
N PRO A 369 14.01 11.28 7.01
CA PRO A 369 12.88 11.71 6.18
C PRO A 369 11.95 10.55 5.80
N PHE A 370 12.51 9.39 5.49
CA PHE A 370 11.72 8.22 5.11
C PHE A 370 10.94 7.63 6.28
N LEU A 371 11.52 7.59 7.49
CA LEU A 371 10.79 7.19 8.70
C LEU A 371 9.64 8.15 9.02
N LYS A 372 9.89 9.46 8.90
CA LYS A 372 8.83 10.47 9.09
C LYS A 372 7.71 10.30 8.06
N ALA A 373 8.05 10.07 6.80
CA ALA A 373 7.08 9.82 5.74
C ALA A 373 6.31 8.51 5.98
N ALA A 374 7.01 7.42 6.36
CA ALA A 374 6.40 6.14 6.69
C ALA A 374 5.45 6.25 7.89
N PHE A 375 5.87 6.93 8.95
CA PHE A 375 5.03 7.19 10.12
C PHE A 375 3.77 7.99 9.75
N TYR A 376 3.93 9.03 8.92
CA TYR A 376 2.79 9.79 8.41
C TYR A 376 1.88 8.92 7.53
N ASP A 377 2.45 8.10 6.63
CA ASP A 377 1.69 7.18 5.77
C ASP A 377 0.92 6.16 6.62
N ILE A 378 1.55 5.59 7.65
CA ILE A 378 0.91 4.64 8.58
C ILE A 378 -0.23 5.30 9.37
N ILE A 379 -0.04 6.52 9.89
CA ILE A 379 -1.08 7.21 10.68
C ILE A 379 -2.19 7.80 9.80
N SER A 380 -1.86 8.26 8.59
CA SER A 380 -2.81 8.92 7.70
C SER A 380 -3.63 7.95 6.86
N ILE A 381 -3.19 6.69 6.74
CA ILE A 381 -3.98 5.67 6.08
C ILE A 381 -5.14 5.29 7.01
N ASP A 382 -6.38 5.49 6.56
CA ASP A 382 -7.59 4.94 7.20
C ASP A 382 -7.57 3.39 7.30
N ARG A 383 -6.48 2.76 6.87
CA ARG A 383 -6.23 1.31 6.99
C ARG A 383 -5.86 0.89 8.41
N ILE A 384 -5.32 1.80 9.24
CA ILE A 384 -5.14 1.55 10.68
C ILE A 384 -6.16 2.41 11.39
N LYS A 385 -7.24 1.81 11.80
CA LYS A 385 -8.21 2.50 12.65
C LYS A 385 -7.49 2.93 13.93
N LYS A 386 -7.81 4.14 14.41
CA LYS A 386 -7.21 4.69 15.65
C LYS A 386 -7.30 3.73 16.84
N SER A 387 -8.32 2.87 16.87
CA SER A 387 -8.49 1.84 17.89
C SER A 387 -7.33 0.85 17.96
N VAL A 388 -6.69 0.52 16.82
CA VAL A 388 -5.56 -0.44 16.78
C VAL A 388 -4.24 0.19 17.27
N LEU A 389 -4.12 1.51 17.25
CA LEU A 389 -2.94 2.22 17.77
C LEU A 389 -2.96 2.35 19.30
N ILE A 390 -4.14 2.25 19.93
CA ILE A 390 -4.29 2.40 21.38
C ILE A 390 -3.44 1.38 22.16
N PRO A 391 -3.51 0.07 21.90
CA PRO A 391 -2.69 -0.90 22.62
C PRO A 391 -1.19 -0.64 22.45
N PHE A 392 -0.73 -0.18 21.29
CA PHE A 392 0.66 0.19 21.08
C PHE A 392 1.11 1.34 21.99
N PHE A 393 0.35 2.43 22.05
CA PHE A 393 0.68 3.56 22.93
C PHE A 393 0.58 3.19 24.40
N ILE A 394 -0.38 2.38 24.80
CA ILE A 394 -0.49 1.86 26.18
C ILE A 394 0.72 0.97 26.52
N THR A 395 1.17 0.12 25.59
CA THR A 395 2.39 -0.70 25.79
C THR A 395 3.61 0.19 26.05
N LEU A 396 3.82 1.23 25.22
CA LEU A 396 4.92 2.18 25.44
C LEU A 396 4.81 2.89 26.78
N LEU A 397 3.62 3.32 27.15
CA LEU A 397 3.37 3.98 28.43
C LEU A 397 3.69 3.07 29.61
N PHE A 398 3.30 1.80 29.54
CA PHE A 398 3.58 0.80 30.59
C PHE A 398 5.06 0.49 30.69
N LEU A 399 5.77 0.38 29.57
CA LEU A 399 7.24 0.24 29.57
C LEU A 399 7.91 1.42 30.27
N ILE A 400 7.45 2.64 30.01
CA ILE A 400 7.95 3.84 30.68
C ILE A 400 7.65 3.78 32.18
N PHE A 401 6.41 3.49 32.58
CA PHE A 401 6.04 3.42 34.00
C PHE A 401 6.83 2.36 34.76
N ASN A 402 7.02 1.17 34.19
CA ASN A 402 7.81 0.11 34.82
C ASN A 402 9.31 0.48 34.85
N GLY A 403 9.85 1.08 33.78
CA GLY A 403 11.24 1.54 33.71
C GLY A 403 11.55 2.66 34.72
N LEU A 404 10.57 3.48 35.06
CA LEU A 404 10.69 4.53 36.10
C LEU A 404 10.39 4.04 37.52
N GLY A 405 10.09 2.76 37.73
CA GLY A 405 9.75 2.20 39.04
C GLY A 405 8.34 2.57 39.55
N ILE A 406 7.48 3.10 38.70
CA ILE A 406 6.09 3.48 39.01
C ILE A 406 5.07 2.52 38.37
N GLY A 407 5.41 1.25 38.28
CA GLY A 407 4.59 0.20 37.66
C GLY A 407 3.18 0.05 38.25
N TYR A 408 2.95 0.54 39.49
CA TYR A 408 1.61 0.59 40.09
C TYR A 408 0.63 1.42 39.22
N LEU A 409 1.10 2.42 38.47
CA LEU A 409 0.26 3.20 37.56
C LEU A 409 -0.23 2.34 36.37
N SER A 410 0.61 1.40 35.89
CA SER A 410 0.20 0.44 34.86
C SER A 410 -0.93 -0.43 35.38
N ASN A 411 -0.78 -0.99 36.58
CA ASN A 411 -1.80 -1.83 37.23
C ASN A 411 -3.10 -1.06 37.51
N THR A 412 -3.00 0.19 37.96
CA THR A 412 -4.18 1.06 38.15
C THR A 412 -4.89 1.33 36.82
N THR A 413 -4.12 1.59 35.75
CA THR A 413 -4.68 1.82 34.40
C THR A 413 -5.38 0.56 33.87
N LEU A 414 -4.82 -0.63 34.11
CA LEU A 414 -5.48 -1.89 33.75
C LEU A 414 -6.76 -2.10 34.55
N PHE A 415 -6.73 -1.88 35.86
CA PHE A 415 -7.90 -2.02 36.71
C PHE A 415 -9.04 -1.09 36.27
N LEU A 416 -8.74 0.18 36.04
CA LEU A 416 -9.72 1.15 35.52
C LEU A 416 -10.22 0.74 34.12
N GLY A 417 -9.33 0.31 33.24
CA GLY A 417 -9.69 -0.18 31.90
C GLY A 417 -10.60 -1.41 31.95
N LEU A 418 -10.36 -2.33 32.87
CA LEU A 418 -11.21 -3.49 33.11
C LEU A 418 -12.62 -3.09 33.57
N LEU A 419 -12.72 -2.15 34.51
CA LEU A 419 -14.00 -1.65 35.01
C LEU A 419 -14.77 -0.85 33.95
N ILE A 420 -14.10 -0.03 33.16
CA ILE A 420 -14.77 0.90 32.22
C ILE A 420 -15.09 0.23 30.88
N LEU A 421 -14.26 -0.73 30.44
CA LEU A 421 -14.34 -1.31 29.09
C LEU A 421 -14.37 -2.83 29.10
N GLY A 422 -13.48 -3.50 29.85
CA GLY A 422 -13.34 -4.95 29.82
C GLY A 422 -14.62 -5.67 30.25
N ILE A 423 -15.12 -5.39 31.45
CA ILE A 423 -16.35 -6.00 31.99
C ILE A 423 -17.60 -5.47 31.24
N PRO A 424 -17.76 -4.13 31.01
CA PRO A 424 -18.91 -3.63 30.27
C PRO A 424 -19.05 -4.16 28.87
N HIS A 425 -17.95 -4.53 28.20
CA HIS A 425 -18.01 -5.16 26.87
C HIS A 425 -18.80 -6.46 26.86
N GLY A 426 -18.63 -7.34 27.86
CA GLY A 426 -19.44 -8.56 28.02
C GLY A 426 -20.86 -8.30 28.56
N ALA A 427 -21.03 -7.23 29.33
CA ALA A 427 -22.30 -6.89 29.93
C ALA A 427 -23.41 -6.44 28.94
N VAL A 428 -23.10 -6.29 27.65
CA VAL A 428 -24.06 -5.94 26.57
C VAL A 428 -24.63 -7.14 25.83
N ASP A 429 -24.32 -8.37 26.22
CA ASP A 429 -24.77 -9.60 25.55
C ASP A 429 -26.28 -9.73 25.45
N HIS A 430 -27.03 -9.16 26.40
CA HIS A 430 -28.48 -9.12 26.39
C HIS A 430 -29.06 -8.34 25.19
N ILE A 431 -28.31 -7.37 24.65
CA ILE A 431 -28.72 -6.60 23.46
C ILE A 431 -28.47 -7.45 22.20
N LEU A 432 -27.44 -8.28 22.22
CA LEU A 432 -27.08 -9.15 21.09
C LEU A 432 -28.06 -10.31 20.91
N GLU A 433 -28.69 -10.77 21.98
CA GLU A 433 -29.63 -11.90 21.95
C GLU A 433 -30.74 -11.71 20.94
N ASN A 434 -31.41 -10.56 20.95
CA ASN A 434 -32.54 -10.26 20.08
C ASN A 434 -32.19 -9.35 18.89
N ASN A 435 -30.94 -8.96 18.78
CA ASN A 435 -30.44 -7.98 17.79
C ASN A 435 -31.24 -6.66 17.79
N GLN A 436 -31.74 -6.24 18.96
CA GLN A 436 -32.57 -5.04 19.16
C GLN A 436 -32.08 -4.25 20.37
N PHE A 437 -31.74 -2.98 20.18
CA PHE A 437 -31.14 -2.13 21.21
C PHE A 437 -32.11 -1.80 22.39
N ASN A 438 -33.40 -1.71 22.16
CA ASN A 438 -34.39 -1.24 23.14
C ASN A 438 -35.34 -2.32 23.68
N GLU A 439 -35.08 -3.58 23.40
CA GLU A 439 -35.94 -4.66 23.86
C GLU A 439 -35.79 -4.93 25.37
N LYS A 440 -36.86 -5.37 26.01
CA LYS A 440 -36.87 -5.82 27.42
C LYS A 440 -36.18 -7.17 27.52
N ILE A 441 -35.37 -7.33 28.56
CA ILE A 441 -34.62 -8.56 28.81
C ILE A 441 -35.63 -9.66 29.22
N ARG A 442 -35.41 -10.81 28.65
CA ARG A 442 -36.18 -12.01 29.00
C ARG A 442 -35.54 -12.75 30.16
N LEU A 443 -36.31 -13.17 31.15
CA LEU A 443 -35.81 -13.96 32.27
C LEU A 443 -35.11 -15.26 31.76
N SER A 444 -35.56 -15.84 30.67
CA SER A 444 -34.93 -17.00 30.03
C SER A 444 -33.47 -16.75 29.62
N PHE A 445 -33.13 -15.52 29.18
CA PHE A 445 -31.76 -15.13 28.87
C PHE A 445 -30.87 -15.21 30.14
N ILE A 446 -31.36 -14.63 31.25
CA ILE A 446 -30.59 -14.59 32.51
C ILE A 446 -30.37 -16.04 33.01
N VAL A 447 -31.41 -16.87 33.03
CA VAL A 447 -31.34 -18.27 33.47
C VAL A 447 -30.37 -19.07 32.58
N SER A 448 -30.44 -18.90 31.26
CA SER A 448 -29.51 -19.54 30.31
C SER A 448 -28.06 -19.10 30.50
N TYR A 449 -27.85 -17.79 30.68
CA TYR A 449 -26.51 -17.21 30.88
C TYR A 449 -25.86 -17.73 32.16
N LEU A 450 -26.59 -17.69 33.28
CA LEU A 450 -26.12 -18.21 34.57
C LEU A 450 -25.91 -19.73 34.53
N GLY A 451 -26.78 -20.47 33.86
CA GLY A 451 -26.64 -21.91 33.66
C GLY A 451 -25.38 -22.29 32.92
N GLN A 452 -25.07 -21.60 31.83
CA GLN A 452 -23.84 -21.79 31.06
C GLN A 452 -22.59 -21.46 31.90
N SER A 453 -22.61 -20.33 32.62
CA SER A 453 -21.52 -19.95 33.53
C SER A 453 -21.30 -20.97 34.62
N SER A 454 -22.38 -21.49 35.22
CA SER A 454 -22.32 -22.54 36.28
C SER A 454 -21.72 -23.84 35.76
N ILE A 455 -22.02 -24.23 34.51
CA ILE A 455 -21.39 -25.43 33.90
C ILE A 455 -19.87 -25.25 33.83
N ILE A 456 -19.37 -24.10 33.43
CA ILE A 456 -17.92 -23.84 33.37
C ILE A 456 -17.29 -23.92 34.76
N ILE A 457 -17.93 -23.34 35.78
CA ILE A 457 -17.46 -23.46 37.19
C ILE A 457 -17.40 -24.91 37.63
N ILE A 458 -18.42 -25.71 37.31
CA ILE A 458 -18.44 -27.15 37.65
C ILE A 458 -17.30 -27.88 36.95
N VAL A 459 -17.02 -27.59 35.66
CA VAL A 459 -15.89 -28.18 34.94
C VAL A 459 -14.56 -27.83 35.62
N TRP A 460 -14.39 -26.59 36.09
CA TRP A 460 -13.19 -26.19 36.87
C TRP A 460 -13.05 -26.98 38.19
N LEU A 461 -14.15 -27.22 38.86
CA LEU A 461 -14.14 -28.01 40.12
C LEU A 461 -13.82 -29.50 39.88
N ILE A 462 -14.23 -30.04 38.73
CA ILE A 462 -14.00 -31.47 38.39
C ILE A 462 -12.62 -31.67 37.80
N SER A 463 -12.19 -30.84 36.86
CA SER A 463 -10.91 -30.97 36.16
C SER A 463 -10.37 -29.61 35.69
N PRO A 464 -9.52 -28.96 36.48
CA PRO A 464 -8.91 -27.67 36.10
C PRO A 464 -8.17 -27.72 34.77
N VAL A 465 -7.52 -28.83 34.44
CA VAL A 465 -6.79 -29.01 33.16
C VAL A 465 -7.75 -28.93 31.96
N VAL A 466 -8.86 -29.67 32.02
CA VAL A 466 -9.87 -29.68 30.94
C VAL A 466 -10.51 -28.29 30.80
N ALA A 467 -10.84 -27.65 31.93
CA ALA A 467 -11.41 -26.32 31.96
C ALA A 467 -10.46 -25.29 31.32
N LEU A 468 -9.16 -25.32 31.66
CA LEU A 468 -8.15 -24.43 31.10
C LEU A 468 -7.99 -24.64 29.60
N LEU A 469 -7.83 -25.89 29.14
CA LEU A 469 -7.69 -26.18 27.70
C LEU A 469 -8.91 -25.73 26.91
N PHE A 470 -10.10 -25.94 27.46
CA PHE A 470 -11.34 -25.48 26.86
C PHE A 470 -11.39 -23.94 26.83
N PHE A 471 -11.05 -23.26 27.93
CA PHE A 471 -10.94 -21.81 28.03
C PHE A 471 -10.00 -21.24 26.96
N LEU A 472 -8.78 -21.79 26.84
CA LEU A 472 -7.80 -21.37 25.86
C LEU A 472 -8.32 -21.58 24.43
N ALA A 473 -8.90 -22.73 24.12
CA ALA A 473 -9.38 -23.04 22.78
C ALA A 473 -10.43 -22.02 22.30
N TYR A 474 -11.49 -21.79 23.09
CA TYR A 474 -12.51 -20.85 22.66
C TYR A 474 -12.03 -19.38 22.70
N SER A 475 -11.11 -19.02 23.62
CA SER A 475 -10.52 -17.68 23.68
C SER A 475 -9.63 -17.39 22.47
N ILE A 476 -8.79 -18.34 22.05
CA ILE A 476 -7.98 -18.28 20.84
C ILE A 476 -8.84 -17.92 19.63
N TYR A 477 -9.94 -18.61 19.44
CA TYR A 477 -10.85 -18.36 18.33
C TYR A 477 -11.55 -16.99 18.45
N HIS A 478 -12.12 -16.71 19.60
CA HIS A 478 -12.92 -15.51 19.82
C HIS A 478 -12.12 -14.21 19.70
N PHE A 479 -10.95 -14.15 20.29
CA PHE A 479 -10.12 -12.94 20.23
C PHE A 479 -9.64 -12.68 18.80
N ALA A 480 -9.22 -13.71 18.10
CA ALA A 480 -8.82 -13.62 16.71
C ALA A 480 -9.98 -13.24 15.77
N GLN A 481 -11.20 -13.64 16.09
CA GLN A 481 -12.39 -13.31 15.30
C GLN A 481 -12.69 -11.80 15.30
N ALA A 482 -12.51 -11.12 16.45
CA ALA A 482 -12.67 -9.68 16.56
C ALA A 482 -11.64 -8.95 15.69
N ASP A 483 -10.36 -9.34 15.77
CA ASP A 483 -9.27 -8.77 14.98
C ASP A 483 -9.49 -8.97 13.47
N PHE A 484 -9.86 -10.17 13.03
CA PHE A 484 -10.07 -10.48 11.62
C PHE A 484 -11.29 -9.77 11.04
N THR A 485 -12.34 -9.58 11.83
CA THR A 485 -13.48 -8.76 11.44
C THR A 485 -13.08 -7.31 11.23
N GLU A 486 -12.23 -6.77 12.10
CA GLU A 486 -11.69 -5.42 11.99
C GLU A 486 -10.78 -5.26 10.77
N TRP A 487 -9.90 -6.22 10.52
CA TRP A 487 -8.95 -6.20 9.41
C TRP A 487 -9.53 -6.67 8.08
N LYS A 488 -10.81 -7.08 8.05
CA LYS A 488 -11.52 -7.58 6.86
C LYS A 488 -10.86 -8.80 6.23
N ILE A 489 -10.33 -9.69 7.04
CA ILE A 489 -9.72 -10.95 6.61
C ILE A 489 -10.74 -12.08 6.67
N THR A 490 -10.60 -13.04 5.75
CA THR A 490 -11.45 -14.23 5.77
C THR A 490 -11.16 -15.10 7.00
N SER A 491 -12.20 -15.70 7.57
CA SER A 491 -12.10 -16.48 8.83
C SER A 491 -11.25 -17.76 8.76
N LYS A 492 -10.72 -18.13 7.58
CA LYS A 492 -9.94 -19.35 7.36
C LYS A 492 -8.70 -19.48 8.27
N TYR A 493 -8.06 -18.35 8.60
CA TYR A 493 -6.81 -18.31 9.36
C TYR A 493 -7.00 -17.82 10.81
N THR A 494 -8.24 -17.70 11.29
CA THR A 494 -8.56 -17.20 12.64
C THR A 494 -7.85 -18.00 13.74
N TRP A 495 -7.91 -19.34 13.65
CA TRP A 495 -7.24 -20.21 14.61
C TRP A 495 -5.71 -20.04 14.61
N LEU A 496 -5.10 -19.91 13.44
CA LEU A 496 -3.66 -19.72 13.34
C LEU A 496 -3.22 -18.43 14.02
N TRP A 497 -3.86 -17.32 13.72
CA TRP A 497 -3.56 -16.03 14.36
C TRP A 497 -3.75 -16.09 15.87
N GLY A 498 -4.90 -16.58 16.32
CA GLY A 498 -5.20 -16.70 17.73
C GLY A 498 -4.19 -17.58 18.48
N THR A 499 -3.82 -18.72 17.89
CA THR A 499 -2.79 -19.60 18.49
C THR A 499 -1.43 -18.91 18.60
N LEU A 500 -0.98 -18.27 17.53
CA LEU A 500 0.34 -17.62 17.51
C LEU A 500 0.43 -16.47 18.51
N PHE A 501 -0.60 -15.63 18.63
CA PHE A 501 -0.54 -14.54 19.59
C PHE A 501 -0.66 -15.02 21.04
N PHE A 502 -1.50 -16.04 21.33
CA PHE A 502 -1.58 -16.64 22.67
C PHE A 502 -0.26 -17.30 23.07
N LEU A 503 0.36 -18.07 22.16
CA LEU A 503 1.70 -18.61 22.38
C LEU A 503 2.71 -17.48 22.66
N GLY A 504 2.66 -16.39 21.89
CA GLY A 504 3.54 -15.25 22.10
C GLY A 504 3.39 -14.61 23.47
N ILE A 505 2.16 -14.43 23.97
CA ILE A 505 1.93 -13.86 25.30
C ILE A 505 2.29 -14.86 26.40
N LEU A 506 1.80 -16.09 26.34
CA LEU A 506 1.97 -17.06 27.45
C LEU A 506 3.41 -17.56 27.57
N LEU A 507 4.03 -17.95 26.45
CA LEU A 507 5.40 -18.47 26.46
C LEU A 507 6.46 -17.37 26.62
N GLY A 508 6.08 -16.10 26.35
CA GLY A 508 6.93 -14.95 26.63
C GLY A 508 7.15 -14.70 28.13
N HIS A 509 6.34 -15.34 29.02
CA HIS A 509 6.35 -15.13 30.46
C HIS A 509 6.35 -16.48 31.21
N PRO A 510 7.36 -17.35 31.03
CA PRO A 510 7.32 -18.73 31.49
C PRO A 510 7.24 -18.87 33.02
N GLN A 511 7.87 -18.00 33.78
CA GLN A 511 7.86 -18.03 35.26
C GLN A 511 6.47 -17.69 35.80
N GLU A 512 5.89 -16.56 35.37
CA GLU A 512 4.55 -16.13 35.82
C GLU A 512 3.46 -17.12 35.36
N LEU A 513 3.61 -17.69 34.13
CA LEU A 513 2.72 -18.75 33.67
C LEU A 513 2.78 -19.99 34.58
N SER A 514 3.99 -20.39 35.02
CA SER A 514 4.16 -21.50 35.92
C SER A 514 3.50 -21.26 37.30
N GLU A 515 3.62 -20.03 37.83
CA GLU A 515 2.95 -19.62 39.06
C GLU A 515 1.42 -19.73 38.93
N ILE A 516 0.84 -19.21 37.86
CA ILE A 516 -0.60 -19.28 37.60
C ILE A 516 -1.08 -20.74 37.48
N LEU A 517 -0.32 -21.59 36.78
CA LEU A 517 -0.67 -23.00 36.65
C LEU A 517 -0.62 -23.74 38.00
N ASN A 518 0.33 -23.39 38.85
CA ASN A 518 0.40 -23.93 40.22
C ASN A 518 -0.79 -23.50 41.08
N ASP A 519 -1.18 -22.21 41.00
CA ASP A 519 -2.34 -21.69 41.72
C ASP A 519 -3.66 -22.35 41.27
N LEU A 520 -3.74 -22.76 40.01
CA LEU A 520 -4.87 -23.50 39.44
C LEU A 520 -4.80 -25.00 39.75
N SER A 521 -3.85 -25.46 40.62
CA SER A 521 -3.63 -26.88 40.96
C SER A 521 -3.27 -27.77 39.74
N ILE A 522 -2.62 -27.20 38.72
CA ILE A 522 -2.17 -27.89 37.50
C ILE A 522 -0.67 -28.24 37.58
N SER A 523 -0.18 -28.60 38.75
CA SER A 523 1.25 -28.83 39.05
C SER A 523 1.93 -29.95 38.25
N SER A 524 1.18 -30.89 37.67
CA SER A 524 1.73 -31.97 36.86
C SER A 524 2.38 -31.49 35.54
N PHE A 525 2.07 -30.30 35.08
CA PHE A 525 2.65 -29.70 33.85
C PHE A 525 4.02 -29.07 34.16
N THR A 526 4.18 -28.48 35.35
CA THR A 526 5.40 -27.76 35.76
C THR A 526 6.54 -28.70 36.16
N GLN A 527 6.25 -29.85 36.76
CA GLN A 527 7.28 -30.85 37.13
C GLN A 527 7.89 -31.57 35.91
N LYS A 528 7.16 -31.70 34.79
CA LYS A 528 7.67 -32.31 33.55
C LYS A 528 8.35 -31.28 32.63
N SER A 529 8.20 -29.98 32.86
CA SER A 529 8.80 -28.94 32.04
C SER A 529 10.29 -28.71 32.26
N GLY A 530 10.93 -29.42 33.20
CA GLY A 530 12.38 -29.43 33.36
C GLY A 530 13.20 -29.91 32.15
N ILE A 531 12.52 -30.33 31.08
CA ILE A 531 13.14 -30.76 29.81
C ILE A 531 13.36 -29.57 28.85
N ILE A 532 12.60 -28.48 28.99
CA ILE A 532 12.66 -27.31 28.08
C ILE A 532 13.13 -26.10 28.89
N SER A 533 14.23 -25.47 28.48
CA SER A 533 14.74 -24.28 29.16
C SER A 533 13.76 -23.08 28.99
N GLU A 534 13.69 -22.21 30.00
CA GLU A 534 12.89 -20.98 29.94
C GLU A 534 13.25 -20.09 28.70
N SER A 535 14.55 -20.09 28.35
CA SER A 535 15.03 -19.39 27.17
C SER A 535 14.35 -19.88 25.88
N LEU A 536 14.14 -21.20 25.75
CA LEU A 536 13.50 -21.77 24.56
C LEU A 536 12.00 -21.40 24.48
N TRP A 537 11.30 -21.27 25.60
CA TRP A 537 9.93 -20.79 25.63
C TRP A 537 9.83 -19.34 25.11
N ILE A 538 10.72 -18.47 25.60
CA ILE A 538 10.80 -17.06 25.15
C ILE A 538 11.18 -16.97 23.67
N GLU A 539 12.10 -17.80 23.18
CA GLU A 539 12.45 -17.85 21.74
C GLU A 539 11.25 -18.26 20.89
N ILE A 540 10.46 -19.25 21.30
CA ILE A 540 9.22 -19.65 20.63
C ILE A 540 8.23 -18.49 20.60
N ALA A 541 8.10 -17.72 21.69
CA ALA A 541 7.23 -16.56 21.75
C ALA A 541 7.65 -15.49 20.72
N TYR A 542 8.95 -15.17 20.63
CA TYR A 542 9.48 -14.24 19.63
C TYR A 542 9.27 -14.74 18.21
N ILE A 543 9.47 -16.03 17.94
CA ILE A 543 9.22 -16.63 16.63
C ILE A 543 7.74 -16.54 16.26
N ALA A 544 6.84 -16.87 17.20
CA ALA A 544 5.40 -16.80 16.96
C ALA A 544 4.94 -15.38 16.61
N LEU A 545 5.29 -14.38 17.43
CA LEU A 545 4.93 -12.98 17.18
C LEU A 545 5.66 -12.38 15.99
N GLY A 546 6.94 -12.77 15.76
CA GLY A 546 7.71 -12.39 14.58
C GLY A 546 7.09 -12.93 13.28
N THR A 547 6.58 -14.17 13.31
CA THR A 547 5.82 -14.75 12.20
C THR A 547 4.56 -13.96 11.92
N CYS A 548 3.80 -13.58 12.95
CA CYS A 548 2.62 -12.74 12.82
C CYS A 548 2.96 -11.37 12.20
N LEU A 549 4.05 -10.75 12.67
CA LEU A 549 4.52 -9.47 12.13
C LEU A 549 4.89 -9.61 10.65
N THR A 550 5.63 -10.65 10.29
CA THR A 550 6.05 -10.94 8.91
C THR A 550 4.85 -11.18 8.00
N LEU A 551 3.89 -12.00 8.43
CA LEU A 551 2.65 -12.24 7.69
C LEU A 551 1.85 -10.94 7.52
N GLY A 552 1.78 -10.10 8.55
CA GLY A 552 1.15 -8.79 8.48
C GLY A 552 1.79 -7.89 7.43
N VAL A 553 3.12 -7.84 7.35
CA VAL A 553 3.86 -7.05 6.35
C VAL A 553 3.64 -7.62 4.94
N VAL A 554 3.80 -8.93 4.76
CA VAL A 554 3.66 -9.60 3.46
C VAL A 554 2.26 -9.42 2.87
N HIS A 555 1.23 -9.55 3.70
CA HIS A 555 -0.17 -9.40 3.29
C HIS A 555 -0.71 -7.97 3.46
N GLN A 556 0.13 -7.00 3.89
CA GLN A 556 -0.23 -5.60 4.14
C GLN A 556 -1.39 -5.41 5.13
N ILE A 557 -1.45 -6.25 6.13
CA ILE A 557 -2.43 -6.19 7.21
C ILE A 557 -1.81 -5.36 8.34
N TRP A 558 -1.81 -4.04 8.19
CA TRP A 558 -1.12 -3.13 9.11
C TRP A 558 -1.63 -3.22 10.56
N GLY A 559 -2.91 -3.52 10.75
CA GLY A 559 -3.46 -3.79 12.09
C GLY A 559 -2.75 -4.97 12.77
N MET A 560 -2.52 -6.06 12.03
CA MET A 560 -1.76 -7.22 12.49
C MET A 560 -0.32 -6.86 12.83
N CYS A 561 0.33 -6.02 12.01
CA CYS A 561 1.69 -5.54 12.28
C CYS A 561 1.77 -4.76 13.59
N VAL A 562 0.86 -3.81 13.81
CA VAL A 562 0.85 -2.97 15.03
C VAL A 562 0.61 -3.81 16.27
N VAL A 563 -0.37 -4.71 16.23
CA VAL A 563 -0.67 -5.58 17.38
C VAL A 563 0.48 -6.52 17.66
N SER A 564 1.05 -7.21 16.65
CA SER A 564 2.20 -8.09 16.82
C SER A 564 3.42 -7.36 17.39
N PHE A 565 3.69 -6.15 16.90
CA PHE A 565 4.79 -5.33 17.40
C PHE A 565 4.55 -4.85 18.84
N SER A 566 3.32 -4.47 19.19
CA SER A 566 2.93 -4.14 20.56
C SER A 566 3.17 -5.33 21.50
N LEU A 567 2.79 -6.54 21.08
CA LEU A 567 2.98 -7.76 21.87
C LEU A 567 4.45 -8.15 22.01
N LEU A 568 5.27 -7.98 20.96
CA LEU A 568 6.73 -8.17 21.04
C LEU A 568 7.37 -7.27 22.10
N LEU A 569 6.93 -6.01 22.18
CA LEU A 569 7.37 -5.09 23.22
C LEU A 569 6.81 -5.48 24.60
N ALA A 570 5.58 -5.97 24.65
CA ALA A 570 4.90 -6.33 25.89
C ALA A 570 5.50 -7.58 26.57
N ILE A 571 6.30 -8.40 25.89
CA ILE A 571 7.09 -9.49 26.54
C ILE A 571 7.99 -8.96 27.67
N GLN A 572 8.38 -7.69 27.62
CA GLN A 572 9.19 -7.04 28.68
C GLN A 572 8.38 -6.56 29.89
N LEU A 573 7.06 -6.68 29.84
CA LEU A 573 6.14 -6.33 30.92
C LEU A 573 5.72 -7.59 31.68
N PRO A 574 5.17 -7.50 32.91
CA PRO A 574 4.52 -8.62 33.56
C PRO A 574 3.39 -9.22 32.71
N LEU A 575 3.20 -10.55 32.78
CA LEU A 575 2.19 -11.29 32.01
C LEU A 575 0.78 -10.66 32.12
N LEU A 576 0.37 -10.28 33.33
CA LEU A 576 -0.92 -9.66 33.56
C LEU A 576 -1.06 -8.31 32.80
N GLN A 577 0.04 -7.54 32.72
CA GLN A 577 0.05 -6.29 31.97
C GLN A 577 0.02 -6.55 30.45
N ALA A 578 0.83 -7.49 29.95
CA ALA A 578 0.87 -7.87 28.54
C ALA A 578 -0.49 -8.40 28.05
N PHE A 579 -1.09 -9.33 28.79
CA PHE A 579 -2.41 -9.86 28.50
C PHE A 579 -3.51 -8.78 28.62
N GLY A 580 -3.46 -7.97 29.68
CA GLY A 580 -4.44 -6.92 29.94
C GLY A 580 -4.45 -5.83 28.86
N ILE A 581 -3.29 -5.47 28.31
CA ILE A 581 -3.19 -4.53 27.17
C ILE A 581 -3.97 -5.08 25.99
N TYR A 582 -3.75 -6.34 25.63
CA TYR A 582 -4.46 -6.94 24.51
C TYR A 582 -5.94 -7.13 24.81
N PHE A 583 -6.27 -7.69 25.97
CA PHE A 583 -7.66 -7.99 26.34
C PHE A 583 -8.53 -6.72 26.43
N ILE A 584 -8.05 -5.70 27.12
CA ILE A 584 -8.84 -4.47 27.38
C ILE A 584 -8.78 -3.52 26.19
N PHE A 585 -7.56 -3.14 25.77
CA PHE A 585 -7.35 -2.04 24.84
C PHE A 585 -7.33 -2.47 23.36
N GLN A 586 -7.25 -3.77 23.08
CA GLN A 586 -7.43 -4.30 21.72
C GLN A 586 -8.80 -5.00 21.61
N HIS A 587 -8.97 -6.16 22.24
CA HIS A 587 -10.14 -7.01 22.04
C HIS A 587 -11.46 -6.36 22.50
N SER A 588 -11.54 -5.93 23.79
CA SER A 588 -12.77 -5.35 24.32
C SER A 588 -13.14 -4.04 23.64
N LEU A 589 -12.14 -3.21 23.30
CA LEU A 589 -12.35 -1.96 22.58
C LEU A 589 -12.87 -2.20 21.15
N LEU A 590 -12.35 -3.21 20.45
CA LEU A 590 -12.84 -3.57 19.11
C LEU A 590 -14.27 -4.09 19.17
N GLY A 591 -14.55 -5.02 20.06
CA GLY A 591 -15.89 -5.55 20.23
C GLY A 591 -16.91 -4.47 20.59
N TRP A 592 -16.56 -3.57 21.51
CA TRP A 592 -17.36 -2.40 21.85
C TRP A 592 -17.66 -1.50 20.63
N ASN A 593 -16.63 -1.23 19.82
CA ASN A 593 -16.80 -0.41 18.61
C ASN A 593 -17.66 -1.13 17.54
N HIS A 594 -17.52 -2.45 17.38
CA HIS A 594 -18.32 -3.22 16.45
C HIS A 594 -19.81 -3.20 16.83
N ILE A 595 -20.13 -3.41 18.11
CA ILE A 595 -21.50 -3.36 18.64
C ILE A 595 -22.08 -1.96 18.47
N ARG A 596 -21.34 -0.92 18.86
CA ARG A 596 -21.74 0.48 18.72
C ARG A 596 -22.06 0.85 17.26
N GLN A 597 -21.21 0.44 16.31
CA GLN A 597 -21.42 0.70 14.88
C GLN A 597 -22.62 -0.06 14.33
N HIS A 598 -22.85 -1.29 14.80
CA HIS A 598 -23.98 -2.10 14.36
C HIS A 598 -25.32 -1.46 14.74
N PHE A 599 -25.48 -1.04 15.99
CA PHE A 599 -26.69 -0.40 16.48
C PHE A 599 -26.76 1.11 16.21
N LYS A 600 -25.69 1.71 15.63
CA LYS A 600 -25.59 3.15 15.35
C LYS A 600 -25.82 4.04 16.58
N VAL A 601 -25.29 3.64 17.73
CA VAL A 601 -25.44 4.34 19.03
C VAL A 601 -24.11 4.95 19.48
N THR A 602 -24.19 5.89 20.43
CA THR A 602 -23.02 6.46 21.09
C THR A 602 -22.44 5.51 22.14
N SER A 603 -21.17 5.68 22.51
CA SER A 603 -20.57 4.90 23.60
C SER A 603 -21.30 5.09 24.93
N LEU A 604 -21.81 6.28 25.19
CA LEU A 604 -22.54 6.58 26.43
C LEU A 604 -23.89 5.83 26.50
N GLU A 605 -24.62 5.78 25.40
CA GLU A 605 -25.89 5.01 25.33
C GLU A 605 -25.63 3.52 25.53
N LEU A 606 -24.60 2.97 24.90
CA LEU A 606 -24.22 1.58 25.07
C LEU A 606 -23.78 1.30 26.51
N TRP A 607 -23.01 2.21 27.12
CA TRP A 607 -22.54 2.07 28.49
C TRP A 607 -23.70 2.11 29.50
N LYS A 608 -24.71 2.97 29.30
CA LYS A 608 -25.93 3.00 30.13
C LYS A 608 -26.65 1.64 30.13
N LYS A 609 -26.67 0.94 29.01
CA LYS A 609 -27.27 -0.41 28.90
C LYS A 609 -26.40 -1.47 29.60
N ALA A 610 -25.06 -1.36 29.49
CA ALA A 610 -24.12 -2.25 30.15
C ALA A 610 -24.11 -2.08 31.68
N ALA A 611 -24.38 -0.87 32.18
CA ALA A 611 -24.12 -0.47 33.58
C ALA A 611 -24.76 -1.40 34.62
N ILE A 612 -26.02 -1.79 34.43
CA ILE A 612 -26.75 -2.63 35.40
C ILE A 612 -26.06 -4.00 35.57
N TYR A 613 -25.64 -4.62 34.44
CA TYR A 613 -24.99 -5.93 34.47
C TYR A 613 -23.52 -5.83 34.88
N SER A 614 -22.87 -4.71 34.54
CA SER A 614 -21.50 -4.44 35.01
C SER A 614 -21.46 -4.30 36.54
N VAL A 615 -22.44 -3.61 37.16
CA VAL A 615 -22.55 -3.51 38.61
C VAL A 615 -22.77 -4.89 39.25
N GLY A 616 -23.59 -5.76 38.64
CA GLY A 616 -23.74 -7.14 39.08
C GLY A 616 -22.42 -7.94 39.02
N ALA A 617 -21.67 -7.82 37.94
CA ALA A 617 -20.36 -8.44 37.79
C ALA A 617 -19.33 -7.90 38.78
N TYR A 618 -19.32 -6.58 39.06
CA TYR A 618 -18.47 -5.99 40.09
C TYR A 618 -18.82 -6.51 41.48
N GLY A 619 -20.14 -6.64 41.79
CA GLY A 619 -20.60 -7.20 43.03
C GLY A 619 -20.18 -8.64 43.24
N LEU A 620 -20.27 -9.48 42.19
CA LEU A 620 -19.75 -10.85 42.21
C LEU A 620 -18.24 -10.89 42.41
N PHE A 621 -17.49 -10.04 41.72
CA PHE A 621 -16.05 -9.94 41.85
C PHE A 621 -15.64 -9.54 43.27
N LEU A 622 -16.28 -8.51 43.84
CA LEU A 622 -16.06 -8.10 45.24
C LEU A 622 -16.47 -9.19 46.23
N GLY A 623 -17.60 -9.87 46.02
CA GLY A 623 -18.04 -10.99 46.85
C GLY A 623 -17.02 -12.13 46.88
N MET A 624 -16.47 -12.49 45.74
CA MET A 624 -15.39 -13.47 45.66
C MET A 624 -14.13 -13.00 46.44
N TRP A 625 -13.76 -11.73 46.31
CA TRP A 625 -12.65 -11.12 47.05
C TRP A 625 -12.83 -11.34 48.58
N PHE A 626 -14.00 -11.06 49.12
CA PHE A 626 -14.30 -11.23 50.54
C PHE A 626 -14.29 -12.69 51.00
N VAL A 627 -14.64 -13.66 50.13
CA VAL A 627 -14.70 -15.08 50.46
C VAL A 627 -13.30 -15.72 50.48
N ILE A 628 -12.36 -15.26 49.62
CA ILE A 628 -11.07 -15.91 49.44
C ILE A 628 -10.03 -15.45 50.51
N GLY A 629 -10.23 -14.29 51.16
CA GLY A 629 -9.34 -13.75 52.19
C GLY A 629 -7.97 -13.28 51.68
N ASP A 630 -6.96 -13.14 52.58
CA ASP A 630 -5.69 -12.44 52.28
C ASP A 630 -4.65 -13.25 51.49
N ASN A 631 -4.99 -14.39 50.91
CA ASN A 631 -4.08 -15.21 50.10
C ASN A 631 -4.00 -14.71 48.63
N TRP A 632 -3.09 -13.79 48.32
CA TRP A 632 -2.92 -13.19 46.98
C TRP A 632 -2.66 -14.21 45.85
N GLY A 633 -1.94 -15.30 46.08
CA GLY A 633 -1.74 -16.35 45.08
C GLY A 633 -3.05 -16.98 44.60
N SER A 634 -4.01 -17.20 45.53
CA SER A 634 -5.33 -17.75 45.20
C SER A 634 -6.21 -16.79 44.40
N TYR A 635 -5.93 -15.48 44.41
CA TYR A 635 -6.75 -14.48 43.69
C TYR A 635 -6.61 -14.57 42.18
N ILE A 636 -5.42 -14.82 41.65
CA ILE A 636 -5.20 -14.91 40.22
C ILE A 636 -5.92 -16.12 39.64
N GLY A 637 -5.78 -17.27 40.27
CA GLY A 637 -6.49 -18.50 39.90
C GLY A 637 -8.01 -18.32 39.90
N THR A 638 -8.55 -17.74 40.99
CA THR A 638 -9.99 -17.49 41.12
C THR A 638 -10.48 -16.45 40.10
N PHE A 639 -9.70 -15.41 39.82
CA PHE A 639 -10.00 -14.45 38.75
C PHE A 639 -10.10 -15.13 37.38
N PHE A 640 -9.19 -16.05 37.05
CA PHE A 640 -9.23 -16.82 35.81
C PHE A 640 -10.48 -17.73 35.72
N ILE A 641 -10.85 -18.40 36.82
CA ILE A 641 -12.07 -19.21 36.88
C ILE A 641 -13.29 -18.34 36.63
N PHE A 642 -13.40 -17.20 37.32
CA PHE A 642 -14.47 -16.22 37.13
C PHE A 642 -14.53 -15.70 35.69
N LEU A 643 -13.38 -15.25 35.14
CA LEU A 643 -13.29 -14.73 33.79
C LEU A 643 -13.71 -15.78 32.76
N SER A 644 -13.28 -17.04 32.92
CA SER A 644 -13.67 -18.11 32.01
C SER A 644 -15.15 -18.42 32.07
N ALA A 645 -15.75 -18.40 33.26
CA ALA A 645 -17.17 -18.67 33.44
C ALA A 645 -18.08 -17.62 32.80
N ILE A 646 -17.74 -16.32 32.90
CA ILE A 646 -18.52 -15.26 32.29
C ILE A 646 -18.23 -15.09 30.79
N SER A 647 -17.01 -15.44 30.34
CA SER A 647 -16.62 -15.31 28.93
C SER A 647 -17.30 -16.34 28.03
N PHE A 648 -17.61 -17.52 28.54
CA PHE A 648 -18.18 -18.58 27.71
C PHE A 648 -19.54 -18.21 27.09
N PRO A 649 -20.59 -17.80 27.85
CA PRO A 649 -21.83 -17.35 27.28
C PRO A 649 -21.64 -16.09 26.40
N HIS A 650 -20.75 -15.18 26.78
CA HIS A 650 -20.41 -14.01 25.96
C HIS A 650 -19.90 -14.42 24.59
N ILE A 651 -18.99 -15.36 24.49
CA ILE A 651 -18.41 -15.82 23.23
C ILE A 651 -19.46 -16.42 22.30
N ILE A 652 -20.41 -17.17 22.83
CA ILE A 652 -21.53 -17.73 22.05
C ILE A 652 -22.34 -16.60 21.41
N LYS A 653 -22.63 -15.52 22.16
CA LYS A 653 -23.38 -14.37 21.63
C LYS A 653 -22.57 -13.57 20.60
N MET A 654 -21.31 -13.36 20.87
CA MET A 654 -20.43 -12.67 19.93
C MET A 654 -20.17 -13.46 18.64
N ASP A 655 -20.10 -14.80 18.70
CA ASP A 655 -19.97 -15.62 17.48
C ASP A 655 -21.19 -15.47 16.58
N THR A 656 -22.40 -15.53 17.15
CA THR A 656 -23.65 -15.27 16.42
C THR A 656 -23.65 -13.86 15.82
N PHE A 657 -23.25 -12.85 16.61
CA PHE A 657 -23.13 -11.47 16.16
C PHE A 657 -22.16 -11.31 14.97
N TYR A 658 -20.96 -11.89 15.07
CA TYR A 658 -19.97 -11.79 13.99
C TYR A 658 -20.35 -12.59 12.75
N ALA A 659 -21.07 -13.69 12.88
CA ALA A 659 -21.65 -14.43 11.75
C ALA A 659 -22.64 -13.55 10.96
N TYR A 660 -23.56 -12.88 11.65
CA TYR A 660 -24.50 -11.94 11.06
C TYR A 660 -23.80 -10.71 10.42
N PHE A 661 -22.82 -10.13 11.12
CA PHE A 661 -22.07 -8.97 10.67
C PHE A 661 -21.28 -9.24 9.38
N ARG A 662 -20.79 -10.47 9.19
CA ARG A 662 -20.10 -10.93 7.97
C ARG A 662 -21.05 -11.12 6.80
N GLN A 663 -22.24 -11.65 7.03
CA GLN A 663 -23.24 -11.85 5.97
C GLN A 663 -23.72 -10.53 5.38
N LYS A 664 -23.96 -9.51 6.20
CA LYS A 664 -24.44 -8.18 5.77
C LYS A 664 -23.40 -7.39 4.96
N LYS A 665 -22.11 -7.76 5.03
CA LYS A 665 -21.01 -7.10 4.30
C LYS A 665 -20.63 -7.79 2.99
N ARG A 666 -21.22 -8.91 2.62
CA ARG A 666 -21.05 -9.44 1.26
C ARG A 666 -21.86 -8.55 0.32
N PRO A 667 -21.26 -7.98 -0.74
CA PRO A 667 -22.05 -7.39 -1.81
C PRO A 667 -23.00 -8.49 -2.30
N SER A 668 -24.28 -8.18 -2.47
CA SER A 668 -25.16 -9.03 -3.29
C SER A 668 -24.48 -9.16 -4.66
N ASP A 669 -24.20 -10.40 -5.05
CA ASP A 669 -23.68 -10.78 -6.37
C ASP A 669 -24.49 -10.14 -7.50
#